data_d7c26141c97cc0499d0f8a205d1b25ee
#
_entry.id   d7c26141c97cc0499d0f8a205d1b25ee
#
_cell.length_a   1.000
_cell.length_b   1.000
_cell.length_c   1.000
_cell.angle_alpha   90.00
_cell.angle_beta   90.00
_cell.angle_gamma   90.00
#
_symmetry.space_group_name_H-M   'P 1'
#
loop_
_entity.id
_entity.type
_entity.pdbx_description
1 polymer ?
#
loop_
_entity_poly.entity_id
_entity_poly.type
_entity_poly.pdbx_seq_one_letter_code
_entity_poly.pdbx_strand_id
1 'polypeptide(L)'
;MVTERGSSARRQLSGGPAAMGTVDLKDGANAVAINLLLIVRPERKGQRDGLKDGGAGEPFSGLRDDGNGNSRPQPPPKKDLSGTHVTVEIHPKGTSPQFFKKLSFGKGPRRVPSLRGQDNKGKAETNKALLARVPSHPLSLSTHCLCPLGQEQPSLPQTMTACFFPVYPWDKSSLKSLAVDLQKFEKLDAYALKVNTKGSVEELVQILLKQARTDLEKVRAIWMWICHHIEYDVVGFHNKSLRLCEPTDVLRTGKSVCEGYAGLFQKMCSVAGIQCMKLSGYSKGYGYKIGQSFQGNSDHAWNAVYLDGRWHLLDSTWGSGIVDDASTKFTFRYNEFYFLTHPALFVNNHFPDNSNWQLLKPTLTLKQFENNLQHNSDFYKLGLLTAHPQTALIQTENGTATVSVECRPSTLFTFKLAGTEEHGLLTLRKQGMKLELYPQKTGRQELQIFARPSKSTEDVYTCVLEYIVECKSVDKSRRFPKDLHQPVGPSWFTERQGFLRPSHPDPIIHTNDGRCSLTFTLGKDISILASLHADGSGLSEESGRQHIMQIHRGNQVEFKVHLPHAGSFVLKFFTKKKSDPGSYSFIFNYLITCLNTEVKWPAFPLRYSKWVDGYELLEPLSRLLPANRNVQFKLKMQGISKVLVQAGDTYTLTLSRDGFWEGTCNTAGCTELFVMVHENANHGYYSHILKYDVETQ
;
A
#
# COMPACT_ATOMS: atom_id res chain seq x y z
N MET A 1 -6.06 4.06 -59.75
CA MET A 1 -5.05 4.74 -60.58
C MET A 1 -3.76 4.60 -59.80
N VAL A 2 -2.99 3.64 -60.16
CA VAL A 2 -1.79 3.66 -61.00
C VAL A 2 -0.60 3.99 -60.08
N THR A 3 0.15 2.99 -59.69
CA THR A 3 1.39 2.32 -60.17
C THR A 3 2.62 3.08 -59.75
N GLU A 4 3.70 2.58 -59.39
CA GLU A 4 4.47 1.35 -59.42
C GLU A 4 5.93 1.69 -59.07
N ARG A 5 6.63 0.80 -58.36
CA ARG A 5 7.95 0.17 -58.65
C ARG A 5 9.20 1.04 -58.60
N GLY A 6 10.25 0.57 -58.02
CA GLY A 6 11.19 -0.48 -58.22
C GLY A 6 12.47 -0.25 -57.44
N SER A 7 13.01 -1.19 -56.84
CA SER A 7 14.02 -2.19 -57.13
C SER A 7 15.47 -1.77 -56.83
N SER A 8 16.09 -2.50 -55.87
CA SER A 8 17.26 -3.34 -56.01
C SER A 8 18.66 -2.70 -56.19
N ALA A 9 19.58 -3.00 -55.26
CA ALA A 9 20.81 -3.73 -55.57
C ALA A 9 21.70 -3.97 -54.35
N ARG A 10 22.12 -5.19 -54.21
CA ARG A 10 23.20 -5.70 -53.34
C ARG A 10 24.59 -5.17 -53.73
N ARG A 11 25.52 -5.06 -52.73
CA ARG A 11 26.89 -5.54 -52.90
C ARG A 11 27.55 -5.78 -51.55
N GLN A 12 28.11 -6.98 -51.40
CA GLN A 12 29.08 -7.40 -50.42
C GLN A 12 30.46 -6.80 -50.74
N LEU A 13 31.29 -6.62 -49.70
CA LEU A 13 32.69 -7.04 -49.66
C LEU A 13 33.31 -6.76 -48.29
N SER A 14 33.68 -7.79 -47.60
CA SER A 14 34.88 -8.25 -46.92
C SER A 14 35.92 -7.24 -46.43
N GLY A 15 36.40 -7.45 -45.16
CA GLY A 15 37.71 -7.05 -44.62
C GLY A 15 37.68 -6.75 -43.14
N GLY A 16 38.20 -7.67 -42.31
CA GLY A 16 38.54 -7.42 -40.89
C GLY A 16 40.04 -7.07 -40.77
N PRO A 17 40.71 -7.12 -39.58
CA PRO A 17 40.26 -6.80 -38.22
C PRO A 17 41.21 -5.78 -37.56
N ALA A 18 40.80 -5.08 -36.49
CA ALA A 18 41.69 -4.65 -35.38
C ALA A 18 40.95 -3.98 -34.22
N ALA A 19 41.10 -4.58 -33.08
CA ALA A 19 41.42 -4.08 -31.74
C ALA A 19 40.53 -3.08 -30.99
N MET A 20 40.00 -3.59 -29.87
CA MET A 20 39.88 -3.04 -28.50
C MET A 20 39.21 -1.69 -28.25
N GLY A 21 38.10 -1.77 -27.53
CA GLY A 21 37.51 -0.70 -26.75
C GLY A 21 36.26 -1.19 -26.08
N THR A 22 36.39 -1.85 -24.95
CA THR A 22 35.29 -2.27 -24.06
C THR A 22 34.62 -1.05 -23.44
N VAL A 23 33.34 -0.86 -23.71
CA VAL A 23 32.41 -0.08 -22.85
C VAL A 23 31.29 -1.01 -22.44
N ASP A 24 31.35 -1.44 -21.20
CA ASP A 24 30.30 -2.20 -20.52
C ASP A 24 29.09 -1.32 -20.27
N LEU A 25 28.01 -1.55 -21.00
CA LEU A 25 26.67 -1.14 -20.62
C LEU A 25 25.92 -2.38 -20.15
N LYS A 26 25.94 -2.62 -18.84
CA LYS A 26 25.08 -3.60 -18.18
C LYS A 26 23.71 -2.98 -17.94
N ASP A 27 22.79 -3.23 -18.84
CA ASP A 27 21.36 -3.12 -18.55
C ASP A 27 20.93 -4.39 -17.79
N GLY A 28 21.00 -4.29 -16.47
CA GLY A 28 20.44 -5.27 -15.56
C GLY A 28 18.95 -5.04 -15.33
N ALA A 29 18.09 -5.68 -16.11
CA ALA A 29 16.68 -5.80 -15.80
C ALA A 29 16.51 -6.79 -14.62
N ASN A 30 16.53 -6.29 -13.40
CA ASN A 30 16.14 -7.06 -12.22
C ASN A 30 14.62 -7.05 -12.09
N ALA A 31 14.00 -8.18 -12.42
CA ALA A 31 12.63 -8.48 -12.05
C ALA A 31 12.56 -8.67 -10.53
N VAL A 32 11.87 -7.75 -9.84
CA VAL A 32 11.63 -7.86 -8.40
C VAL A 32 10.52 -8.88 -8.17
N ALA A 33 10.89 -10.04 -7.65
CA ALA A 33 9.95 -11.01 -7.11
C ALA A 33 9.37 -10.48 -5.80
N ILE A 34 8.05 -10.31 -5.74
CA ILE A 34 7.34 -10.01 -4.51
C ILE A 34 7.28 -11.31 -3.69
N ASN A 35 8.18 -11.48 -2.76
CA ASN A 35 8.15 -12.58 -1.80
C ASN A 35 7.23 -12.20 -0.63
N LEU A 36 5.96 -12.57 -0.72
CA LEU A 36 5.09 -12.69 0.44
C LEU A 36 5.43 -14.02 1.12
N LEU A 37 6.30 -13.98 2.10
CA LEU A 37 6.59 -15.12 2.98
C LEU A 37 5.39 -15.31 3.91
N LEU A 38 4.46 -16.18 3.53
CA LEU A 38 3.48 -16.75 4.44
C LEU A 38 4.22 -17.77 5.33
N ILE A 39 4.66 -17.35 6.51
CA ILE A 39 5.09 -18.28 7.55
C ILE A 39 3.84 -18.88 8.16
N VAL A 40 3.43 -20.03 7.64
CA VAL A 40 2.46 -20.90 8.31
C VAL A 40 3.23 -21.63 9.41
N ARG A 41 3.06 -21.22 10.67
CA ARG A 41 3.47 -22.04 11.82
C ARG A 41 2.48 -23.18 11.96
N PRO A 42 2.91 -24.46 12.03
CA PRO A 42 2.01 -25.54 12.39
C PRO A 42 1.62 -25.41 13.87
N GLU A 43 0.33 -25.31 14.14
CA GLU A 43 -0.22 -25.47 15.49
C GLU A 43 0.07 -26.90 15.98
N ARG A 44 0.80 -27.00 17.07
CA ARG A 44 0.92 -28.24 17.84
C ARG A 44 -0.41 -28.52 18.52
N LYS A 45 -1.16 -29.49 18.02
CA LYS A 45 -2.27 -30.09 18.74
C LYS A 45 -1.73 -30.77 20.00
N GLY A 46 -2.13 -30.24 21.15
CA GLY A 46 -1.95 -30.89 22.44
C GLY A 46 -2.87 -32.09 22.55
N GLN A 47 -2.31 -33.27 22.60
CA GLN A 47 -2.99 -34.48 23.05
C GLN A 47 -2.93 -34.50 24.60
N ARG A 48 -4.09 -34.43 25.24
CA ARG A 48 -4.33 -34.85 26.62
C ARG A 48 -4.75 -36.31 26.59
N ASP A 49 -4.02 -37.13 27.30
CA ASP A 49 -4.48 -38.37 27.96
C ASP A 49 -3.44 -38.64 29.03
N GLY A 50 -3.68 -38.74 30.21
CA GLY A 50 -4.54 -39.52 31.07
C GLY A 50 -3.72 -40.53 31.91
N LEU A 51 -3.40 -40.17 33.20
CA LEU A 51 -3.34 -41.03 34.41
C LEU A 51 -2.53 -42.36 34.39
N LYS A 52 -1.47 -42.49 35.19
CA LYS A 52 -1.50 -43.05 36.58
C LYS A 52 -0.12 -43.44 37.09
N ASP A 53 0.14 -43.03 38.31
CA ASP A 53 0.78 -43.68 39.46
C ASP A 53 2.08 -44.48 39.33
N GLY A 54 3.04 -44.10 40.20
CA GLY A 54 3.75 -45.10 41.00
C GLY A 54 5.25 -44.94 41.18
N GLY A 55 5.69 -44.42 42.34
CA GLY A 55 6.77 -45.05 43.06
C GLY A 55 8.20 -44.49 43.02
N ALA A 56 8.52 -43.70 43.99
CA ALA A 56 9.65 -43.78 44.94
C ALA A 56 11.06 -44.15 44.45
N GLY A 57 12.01 -43.32 44.93
CA GLY A 57 13.38 -43.76 45.19
C GLY A 57 14.47 -42.71 44.91
N GLU A 58 14.78 -41.92 45.92
CA GLU A 58 16.07 -41.30 46.18
C GLU A 58 17.07 -42.35 46.69
N PRO A 59 18.35 -42.02 47.00
CA PRO A 59 19.29 -40.95 46.69
C PRO A 59 20.79 -41.44 46.53
N PHE A 60 21.69 -40.51 46.68
CA PHE A 60 23.14 -40.56 47.07
C PHE A 60 24.15 -40.27 45.93
N SER A 61 24.78 -39.13 46.07
CA SER A 61 26.13 -38.77 46.66
C SER A 61 27.29 -39.15 45.73
N GLY A 62 28.26 -38.35 45.52
CA GLY A 62 29.06 -37.49 46.27
C GLY A 62 30.34 -37.12 45.52
N LEU A 63 30.85 -35.99 45.92
CA LEU A 63 32.26 -35.63 46.20
C LEU A 63 33.30 -35.46 45.10
N ARG A 64 33.72 -34.17 44.95
CA ARG A 64 35.11 -33.64 45.20
C ARG A 64 36.21 -34.09 44.24
N ASP A 65 37.24 -33.34 43.88
CA ASP A 65 37.92 -32.15 44.34
C ASP A 65 38.95 -31.72 43.30
N ASP A 66 39.30 -30.45 43.35
CA ASP A 66 40.62 -29.84 43.23
C ASP A 66 41.45 -29.80 41.93
N GLY A 67 41.89 -28.57 41.63
CA GLY A 67 43.26 -28.36 41.25
C GLY A 67 43.56 -27.34 40.15
N ASN A 68 43.58 -26.08 40.50
CA ASN A 68 44.66 -25.08 40.31
C ASN A 68 45.56 -25.13 39.06
N GLY A 69 45.71 -23.99 38.36
CA GLY A 69 46.86 -23.79 37.50
C GLY A 69 46.77 -22.63 36.48
N ASN A 70 47.22 -21.52 36.95
CA ASN A 70 47.61 -20.27 36.25
C ASN A 70 48.37 -20.49 34.91
N SER A 71 48.05 -19.71 33.87
CA SER A 71 49.01 -18.78 33.21
C SER A 71 48.44 -18.19 31.90
N ARG A 72 48.67 -16.90 31.76
CA ARG A 72 48.47 -16.03 30.56
C ARG A 72 49.64 -16.11 29.62
N PRO A 73 49.66 -15.34 28.51
CA PRO A 73 49.20 -15.55 27.15
C PRO A 73 50.30 -15.35 26.09
N GLN A 74 50.02 -15.65 24.82
CA GLN A 74 50.60 -14.90 23.69
C GLN A 74 49.93 -15.21 22.35
N PRO A 75 50.07 -14.34 21.32
CA PRO A 75 49.12 -14.17 20.21
C PRO A 75 49.60 -14.78 18.85
N PRO A 76 48.92 -14.49 17.72
CA PRO A 76 48.52 -15.44 16.70
C PRO A 76 49.44 -15.54 15.48
N PRO A 77 49.11 -16.37 14.51
CA PRO A 77 49.45 -16.08 13.12
C PRO A 77 48.21 -16.05 12.20
N LYS A 78 48.32 -15.17 11.21
CA LYS A 78 47.43 -14.92 10.08
C LYS A 78 47.45 -16.08 9.08
N LYS A 79 46.30 -16.26 8.41
CA LYS A 79 46.02 -16.62 7.00
C LYS A 79 44.75 -17.48 6.96
N ASP A 80 43.84 -17.46 6.05
CA ASP A 80 43.61 -16.98 4.71
C ASP A 80 42.11 -17.10 4.40
N LEU A 81 41.68 -16.26 3.53
CA LEU A 81 40.31 -16.13 3.02
C LEU A 81 39.83 -17.35 2.24
N SER A 82 38.67 -17.91 2.59
CA SER A 82 37.67 -18.41 1.63
C SER A 82 36.35 -18.79 2.35
N GLY A 83 35.25 -18.15 1.97
CA GLY A 83 33.89 -18.67 2.01
C GLY A 83 33.26 -18.91 3.37
N THR A 84 32.71 -17.87 3.99
CA THR A 84 31.72 -18.07 5.03
C THR A 84 30.47 -17.22 4.72
N HIS A 85 29.37 -17.91 4.47
CA HIS A 85 28.03 -17.34 4.50
C HIS A 85 27.80 -16.74 5.88
N VAL A 86 27.66 -15.43 5.92
CA VAL A 86 27.19 -14.72 7.11
C VAL A 86 25.68 -14.68 7.01
N THR A 87 25.03 -15.48 7.83
CA THR A 87 23.58 -15.34 8.11
C THR A 87 23.44 -14.13 9.01
N VAL A 88 22.98 -13.01 8.43
CA VAL A 88 22.59 -11.84 9.20
C VAL A 88 21.14 -12.06 9.60
N GLU A 89 20.92 -12.36 10.87
CA GLU A 89 19.59 -12.21 11.49
C GLU A 89 19.25 -10.73 11.54
N ILE A 90 18.41 -10.28 10.63
CA ILE A 90 17.81 -8.95 10.68
C ILE A 90 16.61 -9.02 11.61
N HIS A 91 16.81 -8.60 12.85
CA HIS A 91 15.68 -8.18 13.68
C HIS A 91 15.01 -6.97 13.00
N PRO A 92 13.67 -6.95 12.80
CA PRO A 92 12.99 -5.77 12.31
C PRO A 92 13.01 -4.69 13.39
N LYS A 93 13.98 -3.79 13.34
CA LYS A 93 13.92 -2.52 14.05
C LYS A 93 13.35 -1.47 13.12
N GLY A 94 12.21 -0.93 13.53
CA GLY A 94 11.79 0.40 13.15
C GLY A 94 10.81 0.51 12.00
N THR A 95 9.56 0.20 12.29
CA THR A 95 8.44 0.88 11.65
C THR A 95 8.63 2.39 11.77
N SER A 96 8.59 3.08 10.66
CA SER A 96 8.50 4.55 10.65
C SER A 96 7.38 4.99 11.58
N PRO A 97 7.65 5.84 12.56
CA PRO A 97 6.58 6.40 13.35
C PRO A 97 5.83 7.38 12.45
N GLN A 98 4.61 7.05 12.19
CA GLN A 98 3.66 7.97 11.61
C GLN A 98 3.11 8.86 12.73
N PHE A 99 2.78 10.08 12.38
CA PHE A 99 2.20 11.08 13.26
C PHE A 99 0.78 10.72 13.74
N PHE A 100 0.44 9.46 14.01
CA PHE A 100 -0.92 9.10 14.40
C PHE A 100 -0.98 8.02 15.47
N LYS A 101 -1.75 8.32 16.51
CA LYS A 101 -1.92 7.56 17.74
C LYS A 101 -2.61 6.21 17.57
N LYS A 102 -2.07 5.20 18.23
CA LYS A 102 -2.82 4.05 18.70
C LYS A 102 -3.57 4.42 19.99
N LEU A 103 -4.90 4.43 19.96
CA LEU A 103 -5.72 4.49 21.16
C LEU A 103 -5.79 3.08 21.76
N SER A 104 -5.11 2.87 22.86
CA SER A 104 -5.33 1.68 23.70
C SER A 104 -6.42 2.01 24.73
N PHE A 105 -7.57 1.31 24.63
CA PHE A 105 -8.57 1.35 25.67
C PHE A 105 -8.15 0.43 26.84
N GLY A 106 -7.79 1.05 27.95
CA GLY A 106 -7.65 0.37 29.23
C GLY A 106 -9.03 0.08 29.84
N LYS A 107 -9.32 -1.19 30.11
CA LYS A 107 -10.47 -1.61 30.91
C LYS A 107 -10.15 -1.43 32.41
N GLY A 108 -11.06 -0.78 33.14
CA GLY A 108 -11.13 -0.87 34.57
C GLY A 108 -12.37 -0.17 35.13
N PRO A 109 -13.18 -0.83 35.94
CA PRO A 109 -14.47 -0.32 36.39
C PRO A 109 -14.41 0.42 37.70
N ARG A 110 -15.07 1.57 37.85
CA ARG A 110 -15.49 2.07 39.17
C ARG A 110 -16.91 2.62 39.13
N ARG A 111 -17.67 2.11 40.06
CA ARG A 111 -19.08 2.37 40.37
C ARG A 111 -19.34 3.83 40.74
N VAL A 112 -20.50 4.31 40.30
CA VAL A 112 -21.11 5.57 40.70
C VAL A 112 -22.23 5.27 41.72
N PRO A 113 -22.43 6.10 42.74
CA PRO A 113 -23.70 6.09 43.51
C PRO A 113 -24.72 7.05 42.89
N SER A 114 -25.94 6.58 42.87
CA SER A 114 -27.16 7.27 42.44
C SER A 114 -27.58 8.40 43.38
N LEU A 115 -28.11 9.47 42.81
CA LEU A 115 -29.11 10.31 43.50
C LEU A 115 -30.23 10.68 42.53
N ARG A 116 -31.46 10.50 43.11
CA ARG A 116 -32.79 10.70 42.51
C ARG A 116 -33.16 12.17 42.45
N GLY A 117 -34.00 12.50 41.44
CA GLY A 117 -35.28 13.23 41.66
C GLY A 117 -35.37 14.61 41.03
N GLN A 118 -36.14 14.84 40.05
CA GLN A 118 -37.55 15.32 40.06
C GLN A 118 -37.92 15.87 38.69
N ASP A 119 -39.18 15.53 38.36
CA ASP A 119 -39.92 15.93 37.17
C ASP A 119 -40.14 17.46 37.06
N ASN A 120 -40.24 17.98 35.84
CA ASN A 120 -41.34 18.87 35.48
C ASN A 120 -41.62 18.92 33.97
N LYS A 121 -42.89 18.77 33.70
CA LYS A 121 -43.59 18.88 32.40
C LYS A 121 -43.74 20.32 31.96
N GLY A 122 -43.72 20.55 30.64
CA GLY A 122 -44.22 21.79 30.08
C GLY A 122 -44.14 21.90 28.55
N LYS A 123 -45.18 21.45 27.90
CA LYS A 123 -45.89 21.95 26.71
C LYS A 123 -45.14 22.40 25.46
N ALA A 124 -45.55 21.72 24.40
CA ALA A 124 -45.41 22.05 22.98
C ALA A 124 -46.13 23.36 22.58
N GLU A 125 -45.55 24.06 21.64
CA GLU A 125 -46.35 24.85 20.66
C GLU A 125 -45.67 24.82 19.28
N THR A 126 -46.46 24.43 18.34
CA THR A 126 -46.28 24.41 16.88
C THR A 126 -46.38 25.84 16.32
N ASN A 127 -45.54 26.16 15.33
CA ASN A 127 -46.01 27.04 14.26
C ASN A 127 -45.33 26.75 12.91
N LYS A 128 -46.19 26.71 11.91
CA LYS A 128 -46.02 26.40 10.50
C LYS A 128 -45.44 27.56 9.70
N ALA A 129 -44.63 27.17 8.73
CA ALA A 129 -44.57 27.64 7.33
C ALA A 129 -44.64 29.13 6.99
N LEU A 130 -43.67 29.54 6.14
CA LEU A 130 -43.99 30.21 4.87
C LEU A 130 -42.79 30.22 3.91
N LEU A 131 -43.03 29.67 2.76
CA LEU A 131 -42.21 29.76 1.54
C LEU A 131 -42.27 31.20 0.98
N ALA A 132 -41.15 31.76 0.56
CA ALA A 132 -41.15 32.82 -0.44
C ALA A 132 -39.92 32.78 -1.34
N ARG A 133 -40.18 32.95 -2.59
CA ARG A 133 -39.41 32.83 -3.82
C ARG A 133 -38.33 33.89 -3.96
N VAL A 134 -37.28 33.47 -4.69
CA VAL A 134 -36.23 34.30 -5.30
C VAL A 134 -36.83 35.29 -6.33
N PRO A 135 -36.22 36.46 -6.53
CA PRO A 135 -35.84 36.87 -7.88
C PRO A 135 -34.40 37.30 -8.06
N SER A 136 -33.89 36.96 -9.21
CA SER A 136 -32.64 37.31 -9.83
C SER A 136 -32.62 38.77 -10.34
N HIS A 137 -31.49 39.42 -10.21
CA HIS A 137 -30.72 40.22 -11.16
C HIS A 137 -30.04 41.46 -10.56
N PRO A 138 -29.09 42.06 -11.25
CA PRO A 138 -27.79 42.44 -10.75
C PRO A 138 -27.62 43.97 -10.55
N LEU A 139 -26.61 44.41 -9.85
CA LEU A 139 -25.89 45.66 -10.17
C LEU A 139 -24.80 46.02 -9.15
N SER A 140 -23.65 46.27 -9.71
CA SER A 140 -22.68 47.35 -9.52
C SER A 140 -22.10 47.68 -8.10
N LEU A 141 -20.77 47.56 -8.09
CA LEU A 141 -19.77 48.45 -7.48
C LEU A 141 -20.27 49.53 -6.49
N SER A 142 -19.82 49.40 -5.24
CA SER A 142 -19.25 50.57 -4.54
C SER A 142 -18.44 50.15 -3.33
N THR A 143 -17.21 50.63 -3.28
CA THR A 143 -16.25 50.75 -2.22
C THR A 143 -16.83 51.26 -0.90
N HIS A 144 -16.40 50.65 0.20
CA HIS A 144 -15.81 51.20 1.40
C HIS A 144 -15.79 50.14 2.52
N CYS A 145 -14.62 49.57 2.78
CA CYS A 145 -14.36 48.89 4.04
C CYS A 145 -13.86 49.93 5.07
N LEU A 146 -14.68 50.18 6.09
CA LEU A 146 -14.24 50.79 7.35
C LEU A 146 -13.92 49.66 8.33
N CYS A 147 -12.65 49.54 8.69
CA CYS A 147 -12.19 48.69 9.80
C CYS A 147 -12.29 49.47 11.13
N PRO A 148 -12.71 48.82 12.23
CA PRO A 148 -12.54 49.39 13.58
C PRO A 148 -11.07 49.30 14.03
N LEU A 149 -10.59 50.40 14.54
CA LEU A 149 -9.27 50.56 15.18
C LEU A 149 -9.20 49.79 16.50
N GLY A 150 -8.13 49.03 16.69
CA GLY A 150 -7.70 48.66 18.03
C GLY A 150 -7.02 47.32 18.15
N GLN A 151 -5.78 47.20 17.74
CA GLN A 151 -4.62 46.50 18.31
C GLN A 151 -3.57 46.39 17.23
N GLU A 152 -2.38 46.93 17.49
CA GLU A 152 -1.24 46.89 16.56
C GLU A 152 -0.75 45.44 16.36
N GLN A 153 -1.27 44.82 15.34
CA GLN A 153 -0.61 43.66 14.72
C GLN A 153 0.44 44.21 13.72
N PRO A 154 1.59 43.57 13.56
CA PRO A 154 2.57 44.00 12.60
C PRO A 154 1.89 44.07 11.21
N SER A 155 1.76 45.32 10.72
CA SER A 155 1.18 45.63 9.42
C SER A 155 1.99 44.93 8.33
N LEU A 156 1.31 44.16 7.48
CA LEU A 156 1.87 43.72 6.21
C LEU A 156 2.48 44.93 5.46
N PRO A 157 3.69 44.86 4.91
CA PRO A 157 4.26 45.95 4.14
C PRO A 157 3.27 46.40 3.06
N GLN A 158 3.11 47.71 2.88
CA GLN A 158 2.16 48.32 1.93
C GLN A 158 2.30 47.86 0.47
N THR A 159 3.42 47.22 0.12
CA THR A 159 3.66 46.56 -1.18
C THR A 159 2.87 45.27 -1.38
N MET A 160 2.22 44.72 -0.32
CA MET A 160 1.50 43.46 -0.40
C MET A 160 0.08 43.55 -0.99
N THR A 161 -0.47 44.75 -1.19
CA THR A 161 -1.93 44.87 -1.46
C THR A 161 -2.35 44.67 -2.90
N ALA A 162 -1.47 44.69 -3.88
CA ALA A 162 -1.86 44.65 -5.29
C ALA A 162 -1.33 43.45 -6.11
N CYS A 163 -0.28 42.73 -5.66
CA CYS A 163 0.42 41.76 -6.51
C CYS A 163 0.49 40.34 -5.97
N PHE A 164 -0.30 40.00 -4.96
CA PHE A 164 0.06 38.95 -4.02
C PHE A 164 -0.57 37.60 -4.25
N PHE A 165 -1.49 37.48 -5.14
CA PHE A 165 -2.08 36.18 -5.44
C PHE A 165 -1.59 35.78 -6.81
N PRO A 166 -0.53 34.98 -6.91
CA PRO A 166 -0.20 34.40 -8.18
C PRO A 166 -1.41 33.63 -8.66
N VAL A 167 -2.03 34.13 -9.71
CA VAL A 167 -2.96 33.36 -10.52
C VAL A 167 -2.10 32.35 -11.27
N TYR A 168 -1.47 31.45 -10.53
CA TYR A 168 -0.86 30.30 -11.12
C TYR A 168 -1.90 29.17 -11.06
N PRO A 169 -2.28 28.61 -12.22
CA PRO A 169 -2.83 27.29 -12.19
C PRO A 169 -1.78 26.44 -11.47
N TRP A 170 -2.13 25.88 -10.32
CA TRP A 170 -1.27 24.94 -9.63
C TRP A 170 -0.99 23.78 -10.58
N ASP A 171 0.23 23.74 -11.07
CA ASP A 171 0.73 22.55 -11.75
C ASP A 171 0.92 21.47 -10.68
N LYS A 172 0.04 20.46 -10.67
CA LYS A 172 0.12 19.30 -9.79
C LYS A 172 1.48 18.57 -9.89
N SER A 173 2.31 18.86 -10.88
CA SER A 173 3.67 18.35 -10.98
C SER A 173 4.67 19.08 -10.07
N SER A 174 4.39 20.32 -9.68
CA SER A 174 5.24 21.14 -8.83
C SER A 174 4.78 21.08 -7.38
N LEU A 175 5.66 20.65 -6.47
CA LEU A 175 5.43 20.68 -5.02
C LEU A 175 5.87 21.99 -4.39
N LYS A 176 6.61 22.82 -5.13
CA LYS A 176 7.26 24.05 -4.67
C LYS A 176 6.57 25.29 -5.21
N SER A 177 6.57 26.36 -4.42
CA SER A 177 6.04 27.66 -4.82
C SER A 177 6.99 28.45 -5.74
N LEU A 178 8.25 28.02 -5.81
CA LEU A 178 9.30 28.55 -6.67
C LEU A 178 9.92 27.37 -7.44
N ALA A 179 10.24 27.58 -8.71
CA ALA A 179 10.97 26.56 -9.49
C ALA A 179 12.41 26.44 -8.91
N VAL A 180 12.63 25.33 -8.21
CA VAL A 180 13.91 25.05 -7.55
C VAL A 180 14.51 23.80 -8.13
N ASP A 181 15.73 23.91 -8.64
CA ASP A 181 16.56 22.77 -9.01
C ASP A 181 17.43 22.39 -7.80
N LEU A 182 17.00 21.38 -7.07
CA LEU A 182 17.67 20.94 -5.85
C LEU A 182 19.11 20.44 -6.09
N GLN A 183 19.43 19.96 -7.29
CA GLN A 183 20.78 19.48 -7.62
C GLN A 183 21.81 20.61 -7.57
N LYS A 184 21.38 21.83 -7.87
CA LYS A 184 22.26 23.02 -7.77
C LYS A 184 22.71 23.34 -6.36
N PHE A 185 21.99 22.84 -5.35
CA PHE A 185 22.32 23.09 -3.94
C PHE A 185 23.24 22.04 -3.31
N GLU A 186 23.57 20.94 -3.97
CA GLU A 186 24.35 19.85 -3.36
C GLU A 186 25.65 20.33 -2.66
N LYS A 187 26.40 21.24 -3.30
CA LYS A 187 27.64 21.77 -2.72
C LYS A 187 27.36 22.73 -1.56
N LEU A 188 26.34 23.57 -1.70
CA LEU A 188 25.91 24.51 -0.66
C LEU A 188 25.35 23.76 0.54
N ASP A 189 24.52 22.77 0.33
CA ASP A 189 23.96 21.92 1.37
C ASP A 189 25.08 21.18 2.13
N ALA A 190 26.00 20.56 1.40
CA ALA A 190 27.15 19.86 2.00
C ALA A 190 28.08 20.83 2.79
N TYR A 191 28.17 22.08 2.39
CA TYR A 191 28.88 23.10 3.14
C TYR A 191 28.10 23.53 4.40
N ALA A 192 26.81 23.82 4.26
CA ALA A 192 25.97 24.27 5.38
C ALA A 192 25.93 23.26 6.53
N LEU A 193 25.86 21.96 6.18
CA LEU A 193 25.87 20.86 7.15
C LEU A 193 27.15 20.78 8.00
N LYS A 194 28.28 21.29 7.50
CA LYS A 194 29.59 21.24 8.19
C LYS A 194 29.84 22.45 9.05
N VAL A 195 29.05 23.52 8.87
CA VAL A 195 29.23 24.76 9.67
C VAL A 195 28.80 24.46 11.09
N ASN A 196 29.74 24.51 12.01
CA ASN A 196 29.50 24.31 13.43
C ASN A 196 30.19 25.43 14.22
N THR A 197 29.45 26.46 14.56
CA THR A 197 29.87 27.50 15.45
C THR A 197 28.82 27.73 16.54
N LYS A 198 29.28 27.97 17.76
CA LYS A 198 28.44 28.25 18.92
C LYS A 198 28.58 29.71 19.38
N GLY A 199 29.11 30.57 18.52
CA GLY A 199 29.20 31.99 18.77
C GLY A 199 27.84 32.69 18.70
N SER A 200 27.81 33.90 18.18
CA SER A 200 26.55 34.63 17.99
C SER A 200 25.81 34.17 16.74
N VAL A 201 24.51 34.48 16.64
CA VAL A 201 23.71 34.24 15.42
C VAL A 201 24.32 34.98 14.22
N GLU A 202 24.86 36.18 14.45
CA GLU A 202 25.51 37.00 13.45
C GLU A 202 26.77 36.32 12.90
N GLU A 203 27.63 35.80 13.79
CA GLU A 203 28.84 35.07 13.41
C GLU A 203 28.49 33.81 12.61
N LEU A 204 27.48 33.02 13.09
CA LEU A 204 27.01 31.85 12.38
C LEU A 204 26.57 32.19 10.95
N VAL A 205 25.73 33.21 10.78
CA VAL A 205 25.23 33.64 9.49
C VAL A 205 26.35 34.08 8.57
N GLN A 206 27.32 34.87 9.08
CA GLN A 206 28.48 35.31 8.30
C GLN A 206 29.28 34.10 7.74
N ILE A 207 29.50 33.09 8.56
CA ILE A 207 30.22 31.88 8.13
C ILE A 207 29.36 31.06 7.16
N LEU A 208 28.12 30.84 7.52
CA LEU A 208 27.18 29.95 6.75
C LEU A 208 26.95 30.47 5.33
N LEU A 209 26.87 31.78 5.15
CA LEU A 209 26.56 32.37 3.85
C LEU A 209 27.78 32.63 2.95
N LYS A 210 29.00 32.23 3.33
CA LYS A 210 30.20 32.42 2.49
C LYS A 210 30.09 31.81 1.10
N GLN A 211 29.29 30.76 0.94
CA GLN A 211 29.05 30.08 -0.35
C GLN A 211 27.71 30.39 -0.99
N ALA A 212 26.86 31.18 -0.34
CA ALA A 212 25.56 31.60 -0.87
C ALA A 212 25.69 32.92 -1.64
N ARG A 213 25.23 32.95 -2.89
CA ARG A 213 25.35 34.11 -3.79
C ARG A 213 24.03 34.85 -4.01
N THR A 214 22.91 34.10 -3.94
CA THR A 214 21.55 34.60 -4.16
C THR A 214 20.75 34.53 -2.88
N ASP A 215 19.66 35.29 -2.79
CA ASP A 215 18.77 35.22 -1.62
C ASP A 215 18.15 33.85 -1.43
N LEU A 216 17.84 33.16 -2.51
CA LEU A 216 17.39 31.77 -2.47
C LEU A 216 18.46 30.84 -1.87
N GLU A 217 19.73 30.99 -2.26
CA GLU A 217 20.85 30.23 -1.68
C GLU A 217 21.08 30.54 -0.22
N LYS A 218 20.93 31.82 0.20
CA LYS A 218 21.01 32.21 1.62
C LYS A 218 19.91 31.55 2.44
N VAL A 219 18.66 31.60 1.95
CA VAL A 219 17.50 30.92 2.59
C VAL A 219 17.72 29.42 2.66
N ARG A 220 18.27 28.82 1.59
CA ARG A 220 18.60 27.38 1.56
C ARG A 220 19.64 27.00 2.60
N ALA A 221 20.73 27.73 2.70
CA ALA A 221 21.78 27.45 3.68
C ALA A 221 21.25 27.56 5.12
N ILE A 222 20.46 28.60 5.44
CA ILE A 222 19.80 28.75 6.74
C ILE A 222 18.87 27.57 7.03
N TRP A 223 18.04 27.21 6.06
CA TRP A 223 17.13 26.06 6.16
C TRP A 223 17.87 24.76 6.47
N MET A 224 18.89 24.43 5.67
CA MET A 224 19.67 23.21 5.83
C MET A 224 20.35 23.18 7.20
N TRP A 225 20.94 24.32 7.62
CA TRP A 225 21.59 24.38 8.91
C TRP A 225 20.63 24.13 10.06
N ILE A 226 19.50 24.85 10.11
CA ILE A 226 18.51 24.69 11.20
C ILE A 226 17.96 23.29 11.25
N CYS A 227 17.54 22.72 10.10
CA CYS A 227 16.96 21.38 10.07
C CYS A 227 17.92 20.29 10.59
N HIS A 228 19.23 20.48 10.48
CA HIS A 228 20.20 19.45 10.86
C HIS A 228 20.91 19.71 12.20
N HIS A 229 20.84 20.92 12.73
CA HIS A 229 21.55 21.26 13.97
C HIS A 229 20.64 21.57 15.16
N ILE A 230 19.34 21.72 14.94
CA ILE A 230 18.36 21.95 16.01
C ILE A 230 17.48 20.72 16.18
N GLU A 231 17.43 20.19 17.40
CA GLU A 231 16.56 19.09 17.80
C GLU A 231 15.26 19.64 18.41
N TYR A 232 14.15 18.89 18.20
CA TYR A 232 12.90 19.27 18.87
C TYR A 232 12.96 18.99 20.36
N ASP A 233 12.69 20.00 21.18
CA ASP A 233 12.70 19.95 22.62
C ASP A 233 11.37 19.35 23.16
N VAL A 234 11.33 18.03 23.28
CA VAL A 234 10.17 17.32 23.82
C VAL A 234 9.89 17.68 25.26
N VAL A 235 10.93 17.95 26.07
CA VAL A 235 10.78 18.35 27.47
C VAL A 235 10.14 19.73 27.56
N GLY A 236 10.65 20.71 26.81
CA GLY A 236 10.06 22.06 26.70
C GLY A 236 8.66 22.05 26.08
N PHE A 237 8.35 21.07 25.21
CA PHE A 237 6.99 20.89 24.69
C PHE A 237 6.01 20.55 25.81
N HIS A 238 6.34 19.61 26.69
CA HIS A 238 5.48 19.23 27.81
C HIS A 238 5.50 20.23 28.98
N ASN A 239 6.62 20.91 29.21
CA ASN A 239 6.76 21.89 30.29
C ASN A 239 7.12 23.27 29.73
N LYS A 240 6.10 24.13 29.62
CA LYS A 240 6.25 25.47 29.05
C LYS A 240 7.27 26.35 29.81
N SER A 241 7.48 26.12 31.12
CA SER A 241 8.44 26.91 31.90
C SER A 241 9.91 26.59 31.56
N LEU A 242 10.17 25.48 30.91
CA LEU A 242 11.51 25.08 30.47
C LEU A 242 11.80 25.41 29.00
N ARG A 243 10.85 26.02 28.28
CA ARG A 243 11.01 26.36 26.87
C ARG A 243 12.04 27.47 26.70
N LEU A 244 12.99 27.24 25.84
CA LEU A 244 13.95 28.18 25.36
C LEU A 244 13.68 28.51 23.91
N CYS A 245 13.09 29.68 23.61
CA CYS A 245 12.70 30.08 22.27
C CYS A 245 13.50 31.27 21.73
N GLU A 246 14.25 31.94 22.57
CA GLU A 246 15.12 33.03 22.13
C GLU A 246 16.22 32.53 21.20
N PRO A 247 16.48 33.18 20.06
CA PRO A 247 17.44 32.69 19.05
C PRO A 247 18.84 32.39 19.61
N THR A 248 19.32 33.16 20.58
CA THR A 248 20.60 32.91 21.24
C THR A 248 20.60 31.65 22.09
N ASP A 249 19.50 31.37 22.79
CA ASP A 249 19.36 30.14 23.58
C ASP A 249 19.21 28.94 22.71
N VAL A 250 18.42 29.03 21.63
CA VAL A 250 18.25 27.95 20.64
C VAL A 250 19.60 27.59 20.02
N LEU A 251 20.39 28.58 19.62
CA LEU A 251 21.73 28.36 19.08
C LEU A 251 22.65 27.68 20.11
N ARG A 252 22.63 28.17 21.33
CA ARG A 252 23.48 27.67 22.44
C ARG A 252 23.14 26.23 22.80
N THR A 253 21.84 25.89 22.89
CA THR A 253 21.38 24.56 23.34
C THR A 253 21.24 23.54 22.23
N GLY A 254 21.07 24.00 20.98
CA GLY A 254 20.75 23.15 19.84
C GLY A 254 19.36 22.51 19.93
N LYS A 255 18.47 23.06 20.78
CA LYS A 255 17.12 22.49 21.02
C LYS A 255 16.08 23.58 21.14
N SER A 256 14.88 23.38 20.60
CA SER A 256 13.72 24.22 20.86
C SER A 256 12.41 23.52 20.39
N VAL A 257 11.27 24.17 20.71
CA VAL A 257 9.98 23.89 20.11
C VAL A 257 9.79 24.68 18.82
N CYS A 258 8.68 24.52 18.10
CA CYS A 258 8.39 25.17 16.82
C CYS A 258 8.60 26.71 16.86
N GLU A 259 8.25 27.35 17.97
CA GLU A 259 8.41 28.79 18.13
C GLU A 259 9.87 29.24 18.05
N GLY A 260 10.79 28.53 18.70
CA GLY A 260 12.20 28.86 18.63
C GLY A 260 12.86 28.51 17.29
N TYR A 261 12.42 27.42 16.62
CA TYR A 261 12.82 27.15 15.24
C TYR A 261 12.47 28.31 14.31
N ALA A 262 11.20 28.76 14.36
CA ALA A 262 10.73 29.86 13.54
C ALA A 262 11.36 31.21 13.93
N GLY A 263 11.62 31.44 15.21
CA GLY A 263 12.31 32.61 15.71
C GLY A 263 13.77 32.70 15.29
N LEU A 264 14.52 31.59 15.42
CA LEU A 264 15.90 31.48 14.95
C LEU A 264 15.99 31.67 13.44
N PHE A 265 15.10 31.02 12.68
CA PHE A 265 15.04 31.18 11.23
C PHE A 265 14.82 32.64 10.82
N GLN A 266 13.86 33.31 11.45
CA GLN A 266 13.60 34.74 11.19
C GLN A 266 14.81 35.63 11.54
N LYS A 267 15.46 35.39 12.69
CA LYS A 267 16.65 36.15 13.11
C LYS A 267 17.80 35.96 12.12
N MET A 268 18.08 34.73 11.70
CA MET A 268 19.13 34.42 10.72
C MET A 268 18.84 35.08 9.36
N CYS A 269 17.59 35.05 8.90
CA CYS A 269 17.17 35.77 7.69
C CYS A 269 17.36 37.27 7.82
N SER A 270 17.00 37.87 8.95
CA SER A 270 17.20 39.31 9.23
C SER A 270 18.67 39.69 9.14
N VAL A 271 19.58 38.91 9.72
CA VAL A 271 21.04 39.13 9.62
C VAL A 271 21.53 38.96 8.18
N ALA A 272 20.94 38.08 7.42
CA ALA A 272 21.24 37.83 6.01
C ALA A 272 20.68 38.89 5.04
N GLY A 273 19.88 39.86 5.55
CA GLY A 273 19.17 40.84 4.72
C GLY A 273 17.95 40.33 3.98
N ILE A 274 17.37 39.20 4.41
CA ILE A 274 16.18 38.57 3.81
C ILE A 274 14.94 38.97 4.61
N GLN A 275 13.88 39.39 3.92
CA GLN A 275 12.60 39.61 4.56
C GLN A 275 11.98 38.25 4.94
N CYS A 276 11.70 38.06 6.23
CA CYS A 276 11.16 36.85 6.79
C CYS A 276 10.14 37.17 7.89
N MET A 277 8.99 36.48 7.86
CA MET A 277 7.96 36.57 8.88
C MET A 277 7.89 35.26 9.67
N LYS A 278 7.79 35.37 11.00
CA LYS A 278 7.36 34.25 11.86
C LYS A 278 5.83 34.26 11.87
N LEU A 279 5.22 33.15 11.54
CA LEU A 279 3.76 32.94 11.47
C LEU A 279 3.33 32.01 12.59
N SER A 280 2.14 32.26 13.14
CA SER A 280 1.48 31.38 14.09
C SER A 280 0.15 30.92 13.53
N GLY A 281 -0.30 29.76 13.99
CA GLY A 281 -1.57 29.19 13.56
C GLY A 281 -1.82 27.79 14.09
N TYR A 282 -2.84 27.15 13.56
CA TYR A 282 -3.16 25.77 13.87
C TYR A 282 -2.46 24.80 12.92
N SER A 283 -2.11 23.61 13.44
CA SER A 283 -1.51 22.55 12.63
C SER A 283 -2.21 21.22 12.82
N LYS A 284 -2.25 20.43 11.74
CA LYS A 284 -2.67 19.03 11.80
C LYS A 284 -1.46 18.13 12.04
N GLY A 285 -0.70 18.44 13.09
CA GLY A 285 0.51 17.75 13.49
C GLY A 285 0.28 16.81 14.67
N TYR A 286 1.29 16.78 15.55
CA TYR A 286 1.24 15.93 16.74
C TYR A 286 0.00 16.24 17.60
N GLY A 287 -0.74 15.19 17.98
CA GLY A 287 -1.95 15.29 18.79
C GLY A 287 -3.24 15.62 18.04
N TYR A 288 -3.17 16.00 16.75
CA TYR A 288 -4.35 16.22 15.94
C TYR A 288 -5.19 14.94 15.80
N LYS A 289 -6.52 15.10 15.85
CA LYS A 289 -7.49 14.01 15.62
C LYS A 289 -8.44 14.41 14.51
N ILE A 290 -8.71 13.51 13.60
CA ILE A 290 -9.67 13.72 12.52
C ILE A 290 -11.04 14.07 13.10
N GLY A 291 -11.65 15.19 12.60
CA GLY A 291 -12.90 15.71 13.09
C GLY A 291 -12.78 16.58 14.35
N GLN A 292 -11.56 16.87 14.79
CA GLN A 292 -11.29 17.82 15.85
C GLN A 292 -11.61 19.25 15.36
N SER A 293 -12.23 20.07 16.22
CA SER A 293 -12.33 21.50 16.02
C SER A 293 -11.20 22.20 16.76
N PHE A 294 -10.56 23.16 16.10
CA PHE A 294 -9.53 23.98 16.70
C PHE A 294 -10.15 25.13 17.49
N GLN A 295 -9.72 25.30 18.73
CA GLN A 295 -10.19 26.33 19.63
C GLN A 295 -9.02 26.85 20.49
N GLY A 296 -9.10 28.12 20.90
CA GLY A 296 -8.11 28.73 21.76
C GLY A 296 -6.87 29.24 21.02
N ASN A 297 -5.72 29.18 21.66
CA ASN A 297 -4.47 29.71 21.11
C ASN A 297 -3.91 28.75 20.05
N SER A 298 -3.17 29.33 19.10
CA SER A 298 -2.41 28.61 18.08
C SER A 298 -1.45 27.59 18.70
N ASP A 299 -1.25 26.48 18.02
CA ASP A 299 -0.43 25.36 18.49
C ASP A 299 0.91 25.21 17.76
N HIS A 300 1.12 26.00 16.70
CA HIS A 300 2.30 25.86 15.84
C HIS A 300 2.82 27.21 15.30
N ALA A 301 4.11 27.22 14.95
CA ALA A 301 4.78 28.35 14.34
C ALA A 301 5.70 27.91 13.19
N TRP A 302 5.73 28.72 12.13
CA TRP A 302 6.53 28.49 10.91
C TRP A 302 6.95 29.83 10.29
N ASN A 303 7.47 29.83 9.05
CA ASN A 303 7.93 31.05 8.43
C ASN A 303 7.39 31.29 7.02
N ALA A 304 7.32 32.53 6.64
CA ALA A 304 7.25 33.00 5.26
C ALA A 304 8.50 33.83 4.93
N VAL A 305 9.07 33.60 3.73
CA VAL A 305 10.23 34.34 3.20
C VAL A 305 9.87 35.04 1.90
N TYR A 306 10.41 36.25 1.68
CA TYR A 306 10.19 37.02 0.48
C TYR A 306 11.33 36.79 -0.50
N LEU A 307 11.04 36.14 -1.63
CA LEU A 307 11.99 35.80 -2.68
C LEU A 307 11.36 36.06 -4.06
N ASP A 308 12.15 36.59 -4.99
CA ASP A 308 11.72 36.83 -6.37
C ASP A 308 10.38 37.57 -6.47
N GLY A 309 10.19 38.61 -5.63
CA GLY A 309 9.00 39.48 -5.68
C GLY A 309 7.75 38.90 -5.02
N ARG A 310 7.84 37.83 -4.26
CA ARG A 310 6.69 37.21 -3.58
C ARG A 310 7.05 36.45 -2.31
N TRP A 311 6.03 36.12 -1.51
CA TRP A 311 6.17 35.33 -0.30
C TRP A 311 6.10 33.83 -0.55
N HIS A 312 6.90 33.06 0.18
CA HIS A 312 6.97 31.60 0.12
C HIS A 312 6.93 31.02 1.52
N LEU A 313 6.24 29.89 1.69
CA LEU A 313 6.06 29.21 2.99
C LEU A 313 7.10 28.12 3.20
N LEU A 314 7.58 28.01 4.43
CA LEU A 314 8.44 26.91 4.87
C LEU A 314 8.25 26.62 6.36
N ASP A 315 8.55 25.39 6.78
CA ASP A 315 8.51 24.95 8.18
C ASP A 315 9.75 24.13 8.53
N SER A 316 10.74 24.77 9.15
CA SER A 316 11.99 24.13 9.55
C SER A 316 11.82 23.12 10.69
N THR A 317 10.75 23.21 11.49
CA THR A 317 10.44 22.23 12.54
C THR A 317 10.05 20.88 11.91
N TRP A 318 9.09 20.88 10.98
CA TRP A 318 8.67 19.68 10.29
C TRP A 318 9.67 19.23 9.21
N GLY A 319 10.55 20.14 8.81
CA GLY A 319 11.70 19.86 7.96
C GLY A 319 12.80 19.06 8.65
N SER A 320 12.92 19.16 9.99
CA SER A 320 14.00 18.52 10.75
C SER A 320 13.68 17.10 11.20
N GLY A 321 12.41 16.77 11.48
CA GLY A 321 12.12 15.43 11.98
C GLY A 321 10.73 15.24 12.54
N ILE A 322 10.61 14.20 13.36
CA ILE A 322 9.36 13.75 13.96
C ILE A 322 9.54 13.45 15.44
N VAL A 323 8.46 13.58 16.19
CA VAL A 323 8.35 13.14 17.57
C VAL A 323 7.56 11.83 17.59
N ASP A 324 7.94 10.88 18.44
CA ASP A 324 7.24 9.61 18.60
C ASP A 324 5.82 9.82 19.15
N ASP A 325 4.95 8.80 18.99
CA ASP A 325 3.54 8.86 19.41
C ASP A 325 3.36 9.10 20.92
N ALA A 326 4.35 8.71 21.72
CA ALA A 326 4.36 8.90 23.15
C ALA A 326 4.89 10.32 23.54
N SER A 327 5.31 11.13 22.60
CA SER A 327 6.01 12.43 22.82
C SER A 327 7.20 12.32 23.78
N THR A 328 7.98 11.27 23.65
CA THR A 328 9.11 11.03 24.53
C THR A 328 10.44 11.28 23.84
N LYS A 329 10.47 11.19 22.50
CA LYS A 329 11.73 11.25 21.76
C LYS A 329 11.55 11.94 20.41
N PHE A 330 12.45 12.88 20.11
CA PHE A 330 12.65 13.38 18.77
C PHE A 330 13.51 12.42 17.95
N THR A 331 13.13 12.21 16.69
CA THR A 331 13.93 11.47 15.71
C THR A 331 14.18 12.36 14.50
N PHE A 332 15.43 12.61 14.22
CA PHE A 332 15.84 13.34 13.02
C PHE A 332 15.39 12.59 11.77
N ARG A 333 14.63 13.27 10.92
CA ARG A 333 14.18 12.77 9.63
C ARG A 333 13.96 13.94 8.69
N TYR A 334 15.02 14.33 8.00
CA TYR A 334 14.98 15.46 7.09
C TYR A 334 13.84 15.32 6.06
N ASN A 335 13.05 16.40 5.91
CA ASN A 335 11.89 16.42 5.03
C ASN A 335 11.89 17.65 4.13
N GLU A 336 12.45 17.46 2.95
CA GLU A 336 12.55 18.46 1.88
C GLU A 336 11.19 19.07 1.49
N PHE A 337 10.08 18.36 1.72
CA PHE A 337 8.73 18.82 1.35
C PHE A 337 8.44 20.22 1.93
N TYR A 338 8.83 20.47 3.19
CA TYR A 338 8.53 21.72 3.90
C TYR A 338 9.43 22.91 3.55
N PHE A 339 10.34 22.78 2.61
CA PHE A 339 11.10 23.89 2.04
C PHE A 339 10.36 24.50 0.86
N LEU A 340 9.94 25.77 0.97
CA LEU A 340 9.20 26.54 -0.05
C LEU A 340 8.02 25.76 -0.65
N THR A 341 7.25 25.11 0.21
CA THR A 341 6.10 24.30 -0.22
C THR A 341 5.03 25.17 -0.88
N HIS A 342 4.43 24.68 -1.96
CA HIS A 342 3.34 25.39 -2.62
C HIS A 342 2.18 25.65 -1.65
N PRO A 343 1.61 26.87 -1.58
CA PRO A 343 0.57 27.22 -0.62
C PRO A 343 -0.65 26.30 -0.64
N ALA A 344 -1.09 25.84 -1.81
CA ALA A 344 -2.20 24.89 -1.96
C ALA A 344 -1.93 23.52 -1.30
N LEU A 345 -0.66 23.16 -1.11
CA LEU A 345 -0.25 21.93 -0.42
C LEU A 345 0.00 22.20 1.06
N PHE A 346 0.57 23.36 1.37
CA PHE A 346 0.92 23.76 2.74
C PHE A 346 -0.33 23.89 3.63
N VAL A 347 -1.43 24.42 3.06
CA VAL A 347 -2.70 24.62 3.75
C VAL A 347 -3.41 23.30 4.14
N ASN A 348 -2.97 22.15 3.65
CA ASN A 348 -3.54 20.85 4.06
C ASN A 348 -3.30 20.55 5.54
N ASN A 349 -2.23 21.11 6.11
CA ASN A 349 -1.83 20.84 7.49
C ASN A 349 -1.37 22.07 8.30
N HIS A 350 -1.40 23.26 7.70
CA HIS A 350 -1.09 24.55 8.36
C HIS A 350 -2.18 25.56 8.08
N PHE A 351 -2.77 26.15 9.12
CA PHE A 351 -3.78 27.19 9.02
C PHE A 351 -3.34 28.42 9.81
N PRO A 352 -2.89 29.50 9.14
CA PRO A 352 -2.36 30.69 9.84
C PRO A 352 -3.48 31.49 10.52
N ASP A 353 -3.17 32.12 11.65
CA ASP A 353 -4.08 33.01 12.39
C ASP A 353 -4.63 34.13 11.50
N ASN A 354 -3.74 34.73 10.70
CA ASN A 354 -4.14 35.67 9.65
C ASN A 354 -4.26 34.94 8.31
N SER A 355 -5.48 34.83 7.81
CA SER A 355 -5.80 34.08 6.58
C SER A 355 -5.05 34.57 5.33
N ASN A 356 -4.57 35.81 5.29
CA ASN A 356 -3.75 36.32 4.19
C ASN A 356 -2.46 35.50 4.01
N TRP A 357 -1.91 34.99 5.12
CA TRP A 357 -0.71 34.15 5.09
C TRP A 357 -0.95 32.72 4.58
N GLN A 358 -2.18 32.37 4.20
CA GLN A 358 -2.41 31.16 3.40
C GLN A 358 -1.83 31.31 1.99
N LEU A 359 -1.61 32.54 1.51
CA LEU A 359 -1.12 32.88 0.17
C LEU A 359 -1.96 32.24 -0.93
N LEU A 360 -3.27 32.12 -0.69
CA LEU A 360 -4.27 31.51 -1.58
C LEU A 360 -5.41 32.49 -1.88
N LYS A 361 -6.04 32.33 -3.05
CA LYS A 361 -7.26 33.03 -3.40
C LYS A 361 -8.21 32.07 -4.13
N PRO A 362 -9.41 31.76 -3.59
CA PRO A 362 -9.86 32.18 -2.25
C PRO A 362 -9.10 31.47 -1.12
N THR A 363 -9.11 32.08 0.06
CA THR A 363 -8.59 31.48 1.28
C THR A 363 -9.58 30.43 1.81
N LEU A 364 -9.08 29.41 2.51
CA LEU A 364 -9.92 28.48 3.27
C LEU A 364 -10.37 29.10 4.56
N THR A 365 -11.59 28.79 4.97
CA THR A 365 -12.09 29.04 6.34
C THR A 365 -11.54 27.97 7.29
N LEU A 366 -11.50 28.28 8.60
CA LEU A 366 -11.08 27.29 9.61
C LEU A 366 -11.95 26.02 9.54
N LYS A 367 -13.26 26.17 9.32
CA LYS A 367 -14.17 25.02 9.18
C LYS A 367 -13.87 24.13 7.98
N GLN A 368 -13.49 24.72 6.86
CA GLN A 368 -13.00 23.96 5.69
C GLN A 368 -11.71 23.25 6.01
N PHE A 369 -10.73 23.92 6.65
CA PHE A 369 -9.49 23.31 7.09
C PHE A 369 -9.74 22.12 8.02
N GLU A 370 -10.60 22.25 9.05
CA GLU A 370 -10.96 21.16 9.96
C GLU A 370 -11.52 19.95 9.24
N ASN A 371 -12.42 20.16 8.28
CA ASN A 371 -13.12 19.10 7.56
C ASN A 371 -12.28 18.45 6.44
N ASN A 372 -11.30 19.18 5.90
CA ASN A 372 -10.54 18.69 4.77
C ASN A 372 -9.67 17.48 5.15
N LEU A 373 -9.57 16.55 4.21
CA LEU A 373 -8.65 15.44 4.29
C LEU A 373 -7.21 15.94 4.41
N GLN A 374 -6.48 15.43 5.36
CA GLN A 374 -5.07 15.72 5.49
C GLN A 374 -4.25 14.85 4.53
N HIS A 375 -3.41 15.50 3.72
CA HIS A 375 -2.38 14.85 2.94
C HIS A 375 -1.03 15.05 3.63
N ASN A 376 -0.37 13.97 3.99
CA ASN A 376 0.99 14.06 4.53
C ASN A 376 2.02 14.27 3.40
N SER A 377 3.26 14.57 3.74
CA SER A 377 4.32 14.82 2.76
C SER A 377 4.59 13.59 1.87
N ASP A 378 4.41 12.38 2.40
CA ASP A 378 4.68 11.15 1.67
C ASP A 378 3.62 10.89 0.59
N PHE A 379 2.37 11.37 0.77
CA PHE A 379 1.36 11.40 -0.29
C PHE A 379 1.92 12.04 -1.58
N TYR A 380 2.49 13.23 -1.45
CA TYR A 380 3.02 13.97 -2.59
C TYR A 380 4.34 13.42 -3.12
N LYS A 381 5.23 12.96 -2.23
CA LYS A 381 6.52 12.35 -2.61
C LYS A 381 6.34 11.07 -3.43
N LEU A 382 5.29 10.30 -3.14
CA LEU A 382 4.92 9.10 -3.90
C LEU A 382 4.21 9.42 -5.23
N GLY A 383 4.00 10.70 -5.55
CA GLY A 383 3.37 11.13 -6.79
C GLY A 383 1.86 10.92 -6.80
N LEU A 384 1.21 10.86 -5.64
CA LEU A 384 -0.23 10.87 -5.52
C LEU A 384 -0.75 12.28 -5.80
N LEU A 385 -1.89 12.39 -6.47
CA LEU A 385 -2.39 13.65 -7.03
C LEU A 385 -3.63 14.16 -6.30
N THR A 386 -4.63 13.32 -6.16
CA THR A 386 -5.89 13.63 -5.48
C THR A 386 -6.44 12.41 -4.76
N ALA A 387 -7.27 12.65 -3.75
CA ALA A 387 -8.04 11.61 -3.09
C ALA A 387 -9.50 12.07 -2.94
N HIS A 388 -10.41 11.16 -3.08
CA HIS A 388 -11.84 11.39 -2.89
C HIS A 388 -12.43 10.35 -1.93
N PRO A 389 -13.28 10.75 -0.97
CA PRO A 389 -13.72 12.12 -0.65
C PRO A 389 -12.56 13.02 -0.18
N GLN A 390 -12.71 14.34 -0.39
CA GLN A 390 -11.77 15.35 0.13
C GLN A 390 -12.02 15.71 1.59
N THR A 391 -13.04 15.13 2.20
CA THR A 391 -13.35 15.28 3.63
C THR A 391 -12.80 14.11 4.41
N ALA A 392 -12.21 14.40 5.57
CA ALA A 392 -11.60 13.37 6.41
C ALA A 392 -12.63 12.45 7.11
N LEU A 393 -13.88 12.91 7.26
CA LEU A 393 -15.00 12.13 7.77
C LEU A 393 -15.86 11.64 6.60
N ILE A 394 -16.01 10.33 6.47
CA ILE A 394 -16.85 9.67 5.45
C ILE A 394 -18.05 9.05 6.14
N GLN A 395 -19.24 9.39 5.68
CA GLN A 395 -20.47 8.69 6.11
C GLN A 395 -20.79 7.59 5.11
N THR A 396 -21.15 6.40 5.61
CA THR A 396 -21.60 5.32 4.74
C THR A 396 -23.03 5.54 4.26
N GLU A 397 -23.28 5.21 2.99
CA GLU A 397 -24.60 5.14 2.39
C GLU A 397 -24.97 3.66 2.23
N ASN A 398 -26.08 3.25 2.81
CA ASN A 398 -26.54 1.84 2.80
C ASN A 398 -25.46 0.84 3.27
N GLY A 399 -24.65 1.23 4.25
CA GLY A 399 -23.57 0.38 4.78
C GLY A 399 -22.31 0.34 3.91
N THR A 400 -22.20 1.19 2.89
CA THR A 400 -21.06 1.21 1.98
C THR A 400 -20.42 2.59 1.87
N ALA A 401 -19.16 2.66 1.52
CA ALA A 401 -18.47 3.89 1.17
C ALA A 401 -17.41 3.62 0.10
N THR A 402 -17.08 4.65 -0.67
CA THR A 402 -16.05 4.55 -1.71
C THR A 402 -14.96 5.58 -1.48
N VAL A 403 -13.70 5.14 -1.57
CA VAL A 403 -12.52 6.00 -1.59
C VAL A 403 -11.77 5.77 -2.90
N SER A 404 -11.32 6.85 -3.53
CA SER A 404 -10.43 6.76 -4.69
C SER A 404 -9.21 7.65 -4.52
N VAL A 405 -8.07 7.20 -5.02
CA VAL A 405 -6.83 7.96 -5.06
C VAL A 405 -6.34 7.98 -6.49
N GLU A 406 -6.05 9.18 -6.99
CA GLU A 406 -5.37 9.36 -8.27
C GLU A 406 -3.87 9.47 -8.05
N CYS A 407 -3.09 8.83 -8.91
CA CYS A 407 -1.64 8.88 -8.85
C CYS A 407 -1.01 8.88 -10.25
N ARG A 408 0.26 9.17 -10.30
CA ARG A 408 1.08 8.83 -11.47
C ARG A 408 1.14 7.31 -11.61
N PRO A 409 1.36 6.77 -12.81
CA PRO A 409 1.38 5.33 -13.03
C PRO A 409 2.36 4.59 -12.11
N SER A 410 2.04 3.33 -11.80
CA SER A 410 2.94 2.40 -11.10
C SER A 410 3.03 2.52 -9.58
N THR A 411 1.94 2.90 -8.91
CA THR A 411 1.81 2.86 -7.45
C THR A 411 0.93 1.68 -7.03
N LEU A 412 1.40 0.91 -6.06
CA LEU A 412 0.64 -0.16 -5.40
C LEU A 412 0.00 0.40 -4.13
N PHE A 413 -1.18 -0.10 -3.80
CA PHE A 413 -1.95 0.34 -2.66
C PHE A 413 -2.43 -0.84 -1.83
N THR A 414 -2.58 -0.63 -0.52
CA THR A 414 -3.36 -1.44 0.40
C THR A 414 -4.08 -0.53 1.41
N PHE A 415 -4.94 -1.10 2.25
CA PHE A 415 -5.69 -0.34 3.24
C PHE A 415 -5.86 -1.13 4.54
N LYS A 416 -6.27 -0.44 5.60
CA LYS A 416 -6.78 -1.05 6.82
C LYS A 416 -8.01 -0.29 7.29
N LEU A 417 -9.13 -1.00 7.48
CA LEU A 417 -10.31 -0.49 8.14
C LEU A 417 -10.41 -1.15 9.52
N ALA A 418 -10.42 -0.34 10.59
CA ALA A 418 -10.37 -0.84 11.96
C ALA A 418 -9.24 -1.86 12.22
N GLY A 419 -8.10 -1.69 11.54
CA GLY A 419 -6.91 -2.51 11.67
C GLY A 419 -6.84 -3.73 10.76
N THR A 420 -7.86 -4.04 9.94
CA THR A 420 -7.91 -5.20 9.05
C THR A 420 -8.10 -4.80 7.58
N GLU A 421 -7.71 -5.70 6.66
CA GLU A 421 -7.93 -5.55 5.20
C GLU A 421 -9.22 -6.27 4.73
N GLU A 422 -10.00 -6.85 5.67
CA GLU A 422 -11.09 -7.78 5.37
C GLU A 422 -12.38 -7.10 4.89
N HIS A 423 -12.54 -5.79 5.14
CA HIS A 423 -13.83 -5.11 5.00
C HIS A 423 -13.87 -4.13 3.83
N GLY A 424 -13.26 -4.50 2.71
CA GLY A 424 -13.24 -3.71 1.50
C GLY A 424 -12.73 -4.45 0.28
N LEU A 425 -12.95 -3.84 -0.88
CA LEU A 425 -12.44 -4.26 -2.17
C LEU A 425 -11.60 -3.15 -2.78
N LEU A 426 -10.29 -3.33 -2.78
CA LEU A 426 -9.36 -2.41 -3.40
C LEU A 426 -9.02 -2.90 -4.81
N THR A 427 -9.29 -2.06 -5.81
CA THR A 427 -8.94 -2.30 -7.21
C THR A 427 -7.92 -1.29 -7.70
N LEU A 428 -6.89 -1.76 -8.39
CA LEU A 428 -5.88 -0.89 -9.00
C LEU A 428 -6.35 -0.42 -10.37
N ARG A 429 -6.22 0.90 -10.62
CA ARG A 429 -6.48 1.53 -11.91
C ARG A 429 -5.18 2.02 -12.52
N LYS A 430 -5.14 2.30 -13.83
CA LYS A 430 -3.94 2.83 -14.52
C LYS A 430 -3.35 4.06 -13.84
N GLN A 431 -4.20 4.91 -13.27
CA GLN A 431 -3.81 6.17 -12.62
C GLN A 431 -4.37 6.23 -11.19
N GLY A 432 -4.19 5.18 -10.41
CA GLY A 432 -4.59 5.18 -9.01
C GLY A 432 -5.26 3.91 -8.53
N MET A 433 -6.20 4.08 -7.60
CA MET A 433 -7.00 2.98 -7.02
C MET A 433 -8.45 3.41 -6.76
N LYS A 434 -9.33 2.41 -6.64
CA LYS A 434 -10.67 2.53 -6.05
C LYS A 434 -10.77 1.53 -4.91
N LEU A 435 -11.27 1.97 -3.77
CA LEU A 435 -11.57 1.15 -2.61
C LEU A 435 -13.06 1.27 -2.28
N GLU A 436 -13.75 0.16 -2.30
CA GLU A 436 -15.14 0.05 -1.84
C GLU A 436 -15.12 -0.58 -0.45
N LEU A 437 -15.69 0.12 0.52
CA LEU A 437 -15.70 -0.27 1.93
C LEU A 437 -17.05 -0.85 2.32
N TYR A 438 -17.01 -1.90 3.13
CA TYR A 438 -18.18 -2.61 3.65
C TYR A 438 -18.01 -2.86 5.17
N PRO A 439 -18.10 -1.80 6.00
CA PRO A 439 -17.91 -1.93 7.44
C PRO A 439 -18.86 -2.96 8.05
N GLN A 440 -18.34 -3.82 8.90
CA GLN A 440 -19.11 -4.89 9.57
C GLN A 440 -19.61 -4.49 10.96
N LYS A 441 -19.36 -3.25 11.38
CA LYS A 441 -19.79 -2.67 12.65
C LYS A 441 -20.29 -1.25 12.43
N THR A 442 -21.31 -0.85 13.18
CA THR A 442 -21.76 0.55 13.23
C THR A 442 -20.79 1.40 14.06
N GLY A 443 -20.87 2.73 13.85
CA GLY A 443 -20.04 3.70 14.55
C GLY A 443 -18.83 4.16 13.74
N ARG A 444 -17.91 4.83 14.40
CA ARG A 444 -16.71 5.41 13.80
C ARG A 444 -15.57 4.41 13.76
N GLN A 445 -14.98 4.24 12.60
CA GLN A 445 -13.88 3.33 12.34
C GLN A 445 -12.75 4.08 11.61
N GLU A 446 -11.51 3.83 12.00
CA GLU A 446 -10.33 4.39 11.32
C GLU A 446 -10.07 3.63 10.03
N LEU A 447 -9.88 4.39 8.94
CA LEU A 447 -9.44 3.87 7.64
C LEU A 447 -8.07 4.46 7.33
N GLN A 448 -7.11 3.60 7.10
CA GLN A 448 -5.76 3.94 6.67
C GLN A 448 -5.51 3.44 5.26
N ILE A 449 -5.00 4.31 4.39
CA ILE A 449 -4.58 3.98 3.03
C ILE A 449 -3.05 3.99 2.98
N PHE A 450 -2.49 2.93 2.46
CA PHE A 450 -1.05 2.76 2.32
C PHE A 450 -0.68 2.69 0.84
N ALA A 451 0.46 3.24 0.48
CA ALA A 451 0.97 3.26 -0.88
C ALA A 451 2.45 2.90 -0.95
N ARG A 452 2.87 2.34 -2.09
CA ARG A 452 4.25 1.98 -2.40
C ARG A 452 4.52 2.14 -3.90
N PRO A 453 5.67 2.71 -4.32
CA PRO A 453 6.08 2.67 -5.72
C PRO A 453 6.28 1.22 -6.19
N SER A 454 5.75 0.86 -7.35
CA SER A 454 5.88 -0.52 -7.86
C SER A 454 7.31 -0.93 -8.23
N LYS A 455 8.21 0.04 -8.34
CA LYS A 455 9.65 -0.17 -8.60
C LYS A 455 10.49 -0.24 -7.32
N SER A 456 9.90 -0.05 -6.14
CA SER A 456 10.62 -0.17 -4.88
C SER A 456 11.11 -1.59 -4.68
N THR A 457 12.33 -1.73 -4.24
CA THR A 457 12.93 -3.01 -3.82
C THR A 457 12.48 -3.42 -2.42
N GLU A 458 11.95 -2.47 -1.64
CA GLU A 458 11.44 -2.71 -0.29
C GLU A 458 9.95 -3.05 -0.33
N ASP A 459 9.54 -4.08 0.38
CA ASP A 459 8.14 -4.49 0.53
C ASP A 459 7.41 -3.71 1.63
N VAL A 460 7.78 -2.42 1.83
CA VAL A 460 7.21 -1.57 2.84
C VAL A 460 6.23 -0.58 2.22
N TYR A 461 4.99 -0.60 2.69
CA TYR A 461 3.98 0.38 2.35
C TYR A 461 3.97 1.52 3.36
N THR A 462 3.88 2.76 2.86
CA THR A 462 3.78 3.97 3.68
C THR A 462 2.32 4.40 3.78
N CYS A 463 1.83 4.71 4.98
CA CYS A 463 0.52 5.32 5.17
C CYS A 463 0.52 6.73 4.59
N VAL A 464 -0.42 6.97 3.70
CA VAL A 464 -0.50 8.23 2.95
C VAL A 464 -1.75 9.04 3.25
N LEU A 465 -2.82 8.37 3.66
CA LEU A 465 -4.10 8.99 4.00
C LEU A 465 -4.76 8.27 5.16
N GLU A 466 -5.48 9.05 5.96
CA GLU A 466 -6.32 8.57 7.05
C GLU A 466 -7.68 9.24 7.01
N TYR A 467 -8.71 8.43 7.23
CA TYR A 467 -10.11 8.85 7.29
C TYR A 467 -10.77 8.27 8.54
N ILE A 468 -11.85 8.89 8.97
CA ILE A 468 -12.84 8.26 9.84
C ILE A 468 -14.05 7.88 9.01
N VAL A 469 -14.39 6.60 8.99
CA VAL A 469 -15.60 6.07 8.37
C VAL A 469 -16.68 5.93 9.44
N GLU A 470 -17.77 6.69 9.29
CA GLU A 470 -18.93 6.64 10.18
C GLU A 470 -20.01 5.76 9.56
N CYS A 471 -20.14 4.55 10.07
CA CYS A 471 -21.13 3.58 9.61
C CYS A 471 -22.42 3.67 10.44
N LYS A 472 -23.51 4.06 9.80
CA LYS A 472 -24.85 4.14 10.44
C LYS A 472 -25.59 2.80 10.42
N SER A 473 -25.41 2.02 9.36
CA SER A 473 -26.03 0.71 9.17
C SER A 473 -25.07 -0.22 8.45
N VAL A 474 -25.08 -1.49 8.82
CA VAL A 474 -24.22 -2.53 8.19
C VAL A 474 -25.01 -3.22 7.10
N ASP A 475 -24.40 -3.36 5.93
CA ASP A 475 -24.89 -4.25 4.88
C ASP A 475 -24.54 -5.72 5.22
N LYS A 476 -25.50 -6.44 5.81
CA LYS A 476 -25.34 -7.84 6.21
C LYS A 476 -25.27 -8.81 5.02
N SER A 477 -25.68 -8.38 3.83
CA SER A 477 -25.67 -9.22 2.63
C SER A 477 -24.24 -9.41 2.06
N ARG A 478 -23.32 -8.53 2.42
CA ARG A 478 -21.94 -8.56 1.91
C ARG A 478 -20.96 -8.96 3.00
N ARG A 479 -20.47 -10.18 2.88
CA ARG A 479 -19.37 -10.70 3.67
C ARG A 479 -18.31 -11.22 2.73
N PHE A 480 -17.07 -10.85 2.97
CA PHE A 480 -15.94 -11.32 2.19
C PHE A 480 -15.19 -12.43 2.93
N PRO A 481 -14.73 -13.43 2.19
CA PRO A 481 -13.85 -14.44 2.78
C PRO A 481 -12.58 -13.81 3.37
N LYS A 482 -12.12 -14.32 4.50
CA LYS A 482 -10.90 -13.84 5.19
C LYS A 482 -9.64 -13.94 4.34
N ASP A 483 -9.62 -14.88 3.42
CA ASP A 483 -8.52 -15.12 2.50
C ASP A 483 -8.50 -14.18 1.28
N LEU A 484 -9.38 -13.20 1.21
CA LEU A 484 -9.39 -12.21 0.14
C LEU A 484 -8.24 -11.23 0.33
N HIS A 485 -7.21 -11.35 -0.50
CA HIS A 485 -6.05 -10.46 -0.48
C HIS A 485 -6.28 -9.22 -1.35
N GLN A 486 -5.68 -8.13 -0.96
CA GLN A 486 -5.72 -6.86 -1.69
C GLN A 486 -4.44 -6.64 -2.52
N PRO A 487 -4.54 -6.10 -3.72
CA PRO A 487 -5.73 -5.69 -4.47
C PRO A 487 -6.48 -6.86 -5.11
N VAL A 488 -7.78 -6.64 -5.42
CA VAL A 488 -8.67 -7.64 -6.02
C VAL A 488 -8.87 -7.36 -7.51
N GLY A 489 -8.92 -8.42 -8.32
CA GLY A 489 -9.15 -8.36 -9.75
C GLY A 489 -7.92 -8.04 -10.59
N PRO A 490 -8.08 -8.11 -11.92
CA PRO A 490 -7.01 -7.82 -12.86
C PRO A 490 -6.70 -6.32 -12.93
N SER A 491 -5.45 -5.98 -13.22
CA SER A 491 -4.99 -4.61 -13.24
C SER A 491 -3.73 -4.43 -14.10
N TRP A 492 -3.24 -3.20 -14.26
CA TRP A 492 -1.94 -2.94 -14.89
C TRP A 492 -0.79 -3.72 -14.24
N PHE A 493 -0.91 -4.04 -12.94
CA PHE A 493 0.09 -4.85 -12.23
C PHE A 493 0.05 -6.31 -12.72
N THR A 494 -1.14 -6.90 -12.87
CA THR A 494 -1.30 -8.26 -13.39
C THR A 494 -0.86 -8.37 -14.84
N GLU A 495 -1.11 -7.32 -15.66
CA GLU A 495 -0.58 -7.23 -17.02
C GLU A 495 0.95 -7.28 -17.04
N ARG A 496 1.61 -6.56 -16.13
CA ARG A 496 3.07 -6.63 -15.98
C ARG A 496 3.57 -8.01 -15.57
N GLN A 497 2.77 -8.79 -14.86
CA GLN A 497 3.10 -10.17 -14.48
C GLN A 497 2.84 -11.17 -15.60
N GLY A 498 2.22 -10.75 -16.70
CA GLY A 498 2.02 -11.57 -17.88
C GLY A 498 0.58 -12.02 -18.12
N PHE A 499 -0.39 -11.56 -17.33
CA PHE A 499 -1.83 -11.80 -17.52
C PHE A 499 -2.44 -10.67 -18.35
N LEU A 500 -2.61 -10.86 -19.64
CA LEU A 500 -3.16 -9.89 -20.56
C LEU A 500 -4.59 -10.24 -20.95
N ARG A 501 -5.39 -9.23 -21.31
CA ARG A 501 -6.73 -9.39 -21.86
C ARG A 501 -7.61 -10.35 -21.05
N PRO A 502 -7.90 -10.04 -19.77
CA PRO A 502 -8.80 -10.86 -18.97
C PRO A 502 -10.20 -10.87 -19.58
N SER A 503 -10.84 -12.04 -19.64
CA SER A 503 -12.25 -12.16 -20.04
C SER A 503 -13.20 -11.52 -19.02
N HIS A 504 -12.78 -11.42 -17.76
CA HIS A 504 -13.51 -10.80 -16.68
C HIS A 504 -12.66 -9.66 -16.11
N PRO A 505 -12.91 -8.40 -16.52
CA PRO A 505 -12.17 -7.24 -16.02
C PRO A 505 -12.60 -6.82 -14.61
N ASP A 506 -13.82 -7.17 -14.18
CA ASP A 506 -14.34 -6.85 -12.85
C ASP A 506 -13.77 -7.79 -11.78
N PRO A 507 -13.52 -7.30 -10.56
CA PRO A 507 -12.94 -8.10 -9.48
C PRO A 507 -13.89 -9.14 -8.91
N ILE A 508 -15.20 -9.00 -9.14
CA ILE A 508 -16.24 -9.91 -8.66
C ILE A 508 -16.87 -10.63 -9.85
N ILE A 509 -16.95 -11.94 -9.74
CA ILE A 509 -17.62 -12.81 -10.71
C ILE A 509 -18.88 -13.37 -10.05
N HIS A 510 -20.03 -13.12 -10.67
CA HIS A 510 -21.30 -13.69 -10.24
C HIS A 510 -21.65 -14.89 -11.14
N THR A 511 -22.00 -16.02 -10.55
CA THR A 511 -22.48 -17.20 -11.26
C THR A 511 -23.78 -17.70 -10.64
N ASN A 512 -24.72 -18.12 -11.48
CA ASN A 512 -26.00 -18.69 -11.02
C ASN A 512 -25.98 -20.22 -10.96
N ASP A 513 -25.13 -20.86 -11.76
CA ASP A 513 -25.02 -22.31 -11.85
C ASP A 513 -23.75 -22.85 -11.17
N GLY A 514 -22.97 -22.00 -10.50
CA GLY A 514 -21.76 -22.39 -9.79
C GLY A 514 -20.57 -22.69 -10.71
N ARG A 515 -20.64 -22.33 -12.00
CA ARG A 515 -19.56 -22.52 -12.97
C ARG A 515 -19.12 -21.16 -13.53
N CYS A 516 -17.83 -21.03 -13.77
CA CYS A 516 -17.31 -19.90 -14.55
C CYS A 516 -16.06 -20.34 -15.34
N SER A 517 -15.77 -19.60 -16.41
CA SER A 517 -14.58 -19.81 -17.23
C SER A 517 -13.87 -18.47 -17.44
N LEU A 518 -12.63 -18.39 -16.98
CA LEU A 518 -11.80 -17.20 -17.11
C LEU A 518 -10.70 -17.45 -18.12
N THR A 519 -10.50 -16.51 -19.03
CA THR A 519 -9.44 -16.59 -20.03
C THR A 519 -8.48 -15.41 -19.92
N PHE A 520 -7.20 -15.68 -20.21
CA PHE A 520 -6.14 -14.68 -20.31
C PHE A 520 -5.26 -15.00 -21.52
N THR A 521 -4.63 -13.96 -22.05
CA THR A 521 -3.51 -14.09 -22.97
C THR A 521 -2.22 -13.97 -22.16
N LEU A 522 -1.30 -14.92 -22.29
CA LEU A 522 -0.02 -14.88 -21.58
C LEU A 522 1.00 -14.06 -22.37
N GLY A 523 1.51 -13.00 -21.77
CA GLY A 523 2.55 -12.13 -22.32
C GLY A 523 3.97 -12.52 -21.90
N LYS A 524 4.11 -13.56 -21.08
CA LYS A 524 5.38 -14.06 -20.55
C LYS A 524 5.36 -15.58 -20.43
N ASP A 525 6.54 -16.17 -20.44
CA ASP A 525 6.69 -17.62 -20.21
C ASP A 525 6.72 -17.91 -18.70
N ILE A 526 5.51 -18.12 -18.18
CA ILE A 526 5.24 -18.33 -16.76
C ILE A 526 4.51 -19.64 -16.51
N SER A 527 4.79 -20.26 -15.37
CA SER A 527 3.96 -21.32 -14.79
C SER A 527 2.93 -20.70 -13.86
N ILE A 528 1.69 -21.15 -13.92
CA ILE A 528 0.57 -20.61 -13.16
C ILE A 528 0.05 -21.68 -12.22
N LEU A 529 -0.22 -21.29 -10.97
CA LEU A 529 -0.95 -22.08 -9.99
C LEU A 529 -2.21 -21.29 -9.62
N ALA A 530 -3.38 -21.91 -9.74
CA ALA A 530 -4.65 -21.35 -9.30
C ALA A 530 -5.22 -22.17 -8.15
N SER A 531 -5.82 -21.51 -7.15
CA SER A 531 -6.40 -22.16 -5.98
C SER A 531 -7.70 -21.48 -5.56
N LEU A 532 -8.73 -22.28 -5.24
CA LEU A 532 -10.06 -21.84 -4.79
C LEU A 532 -10.14 -21.98 -3.27
N HIS A 533 -10.57 -20.91 -2.60
CA HIS A 533 -10.67 -20.83 -1.13
C HIS A 533 -12.08 -20.37 -0.73
N ALA A 534 -12.56 -20.82 0.42
CA ALA A 534 -13.82 -20.36 1.03
C ALA A 534 -13.75 -20.44 2.54
N ASP A 535 -14.41 -19.49 3.22
CA ASP A 535 -14.50 -19.49 4.68
C ASP A 535 -15.38 -20.64 5.20
N GLY A 536 -14.91 -21.32 6.25
CA GLY A 536 -15.73 -22.28 7.01
C GLY A 536 -16.22 -23.50 6.26
N SER A 537 -15.83 -23.69 4.99
CA SER A 537 -16.33 -24.78 4.15
C SER A 537 -15.58 -26.10 4.29
N GLY A 538 -14.50 -26.13 5.09
CA GLY A 538 -13.62 -27.30 5.14
C GLY A 538 -12.85 -27.55 3.82
N LEU A 539 -12.91 -26.62 2.86
CA LEU A 539 -12.21 -26.72 1.60
C LEU A 539 -10.70 -26.52 1.84
N SER A 540 -9.94 -27.63 1.82
CA SER A 540 -8.48 -27.55 1.90
C SER A 540 -7.91 -26.90 0.63
N GLU A 541 -6.71 -26.34 0.70
CA GLU A 541 -6.04 -25.77 -0.47
C GLU A 541 -5.88 -26.78 -1.60
N GLU A 542 -5.57 -28.02 -1.26
CA GLU A 542 -5.46 -29.12 -2.24
C GLU A 542 -6.80 -29.44 -2.88
N SER A 543 -7.87 -29.57 -2.08
CA SER A 543 -9.23 -29.75 -2.58
C SER A 543 -9.67 -28.58 -3.45
N GLY A 544 -9.39 -27.36 -3.05
CA GLY A 544 -9.71 -26.16 -3.83
C GLY A 544 -9.06 -26.14 -5.22
N ARG A 545 -7.83 -26.66 -5.35
CA ARG A 545 -7.17 -26.79 -6.66
C ARG A 545 -7.86 -27.79 -7.58
N GLN A 546 -8.51 -28.80 -7.01
CA GLN A 546 -9.26 -29.82 -7.79
C GLN A 546 -10.58 -29.28 -8.36
N HIS A 547 -11.05 -28.12 -7.90
CA HIS A 547 -12.19 -27.40 -8.46
C HIS A 547 -11.83 -26.44 -9.60
N ILE A 548 -10.58 -26.52 -10.09
CA ILE A 548 -10.07 -25.68 -11.19
C ILE A 548 -9.43 -26.57 -12.26
N MET A 549 -9.93 -26.45 -13.50
CA MET A 549 -9.31 -27.07 -14.68
C MET A 549 -8.61 -25.96 -15.50
N GLN A 550 -7.28 -26.06 -15.60
CA GLN A 550 -6.46 -25.16 -16.40
C GLN A 550 -6.19 -25.78 -17.77
N ILE A 551 -6.43 -25.00 -18.82
CA ILE A 551 -6.29 -25.43 -20.22
C ILE A 551 -5.43 -24.40 -20.95
N HIS A 552 -4.36 -24.86 -21.60
CA HIS A 552 -3.48 -24.02 -22.41
C HIS A 552 -3.73 -24.24 -23.91
N ARG A 553 -3.93 -23.15 -24.66
CA ARG A 553 -4.06 -23.14 -26.12
C ARG A 553 -3.11 -22.08 -26.70
N GLY A 554 -1.88 -22.48 -27.00
CA GLY A 554 -0.83 -21.55 -27.40
C GLY A 554 -0.50 -20.57 -26.26
N ASN A 555 -0.65 -19.27 -26.52
CA ASN A 555 -0.46 -18.23 -25.53
C ASN A 555 -1.74 -17.86 -24.73
N GLN A 556 -2.84 -18.55 -24.96
CA GLN A 556 -4.05 -18.40 -24.17
C GLN A 556 -4.12 -19.45 -23.08
N VAL A 557 -4.62 -19.04 -21.91
CA VAL A 557 -4.94 -19.94 -20.80
C VAL A 557 -6.38 -19.72 -20.38
N GLU A 558 -7.10 -20.82 -20.19
CA GLU A 558 -8.48 -20.88 -19.67
C GLU A 558 -8.49 -21.57 -18.31
N PHE A 559 -9.23 -21.02 -17.37
CA PHE A 559 -9.49 -21.61 -16.06
C PHE A 559 -11.00 -21.88 -15.95
N LYS A 560 -11.40 -23.14 -16.04
CA LYS A 560 -12.76 -23.58 -15.73
C LYS A 560 -12.84 -23.80 -14.22
N VAL A 561 -13.82 -23.19 -13.56
CA VAL A 561 -14.04 -23.30 -12.13
C VAL A 561 -15.41 -23.88 -11.86
N HIS A 562 -15.47 -24.91 -11.01
CA HIS A 562 -16.69 -25.51 -10.50
C HIS A 562 -16.78 -25.28 -9.00
N LEU A 563 -17.84 -24.62 -8.53
CA LEU A 563 -18.02 -24.33 -7.11
C LEU A 563 -18.59 -25.56 -6.39
N PRO A 564 -18.03 -25.98 -5.25
CA PRO A 564 -18.53 -27.15 -4.52
C PRO A 564 -19.92 -26.94 -3.90
N HIS A 565 -20.30 -25.69 -3.64
CA HIS A 565 -21.58 -25.27 -3.06
C HIS A 565 -21.85 -23.79 -3.34
N ALA A 566 -23.04 -23.30 -2.97
CA ALA A 566 -23.33 -21.87 -2.95
C ALA A 566 -22.44 -21.13 -1.93
N GLY A 567 -22.15 -19.86 -2.18
CA GLY A 567 -21.39 -19.01 -1.28
C GLY A 567 -20.44 -18.06 -1.97
N SER A 568 -19.48 -17.56 -1.20
CA SER A 568 -18.43 -16.67 -1.68
C SER A 568 -17.07 -17.37 -1.63
N PHE A 569 -16.34 -17.29 -2.73
CA PHE A 569 -15.06 -17.96 -2.92
C PHE A 569 -13.99 -16.97 -3.39
N VAL A 570 -12.75 -17.21 -3.00
CA VAL A 570 -11.58 -16.48 -3.49
C VAL A 570 -10.80 -17.39 -4.45
N LEU A 571 -10.71 -16.98 -5.71
CA LEU A 571 -9.88 -17.62 -6.70
C LEU A 571 -8.53 -16.90 -6.76
N LYS A 572 -7.48 -17.51 -6.20
CA LYS A 572 -6.13 -16.96 -6.13
C LYS A 572 -5.28 -17.44 -7.30
N PHE A 573 -4.45 -16.52 -7.82
CA PHE A 573 -3.46 -16.80 -8.86
C PHE A 573 -2.06 -16.54 -8.35
N PHE A 574 -1.19 -17.53 -8.59
CA PHE A 574 0.22 -17.49 -8.27
C PHE A 574 1.04 -17.80 -9.52
N THR A 575 2.20 -17.20 -9.66
CA THR A 575 3.09 -17.48 -10.80
C THR A 575 4.53 -17.66 -10.37
N LYS A 576 5.28 -18.33 -11.28
CA LYS A 576 6.75 -18.30 -11.32
C LYS A 576 7.20 -18.33 -12.78
N LYS A 577 8.44 -17.94 -13.05
CA LYS A 577 9.02 -18.16 -14.39
C LYS A 577 9.14 -19.67 -14.64
N LYS A 578 8.88 -20.13 -15.85
CA LYS A 578 9.05 -21.58 -16.17
C LYS A 578 10.47 -22.08 -15.93
N SER A 579 11.46 -21.21 -16.14
CA SER A 579 12.88 -21.52 -15.89
C SER A 579 13.29 -21.48 -14.41
N ASP A 580 12.41 -21.02 -13.50
CA ASP A 580 12.72 -20.86 -12.09
C ASP A 580 12.26 -22.10 -11.29
N PRO A 581 13.17 -22.83 -10.63
CA PRO A 581 12.81 -23.94 -9.76
C PRO A 581 12.15 -23.49 -8.44
N GLY A 582 12.17 -22.17 -8.13
CA GLY A 582 11.66 -21.60 -6.88
C GLY A 582 10.14 -21.73 -6.67
N SER A 583 9.66 -21.16 -5.58
CA SER A 583 8.25 -21.17 -5.18
C SER A 583 7.42 -20.21 -6.03
N TYR A 584 6.11 -20.48 -6.08
CA TYR A 584 5.15 -19.59 -6.69
C TYR A 584 4.90 -18.36 -5.82
N SER A 585 4.78 -17.18 -6.46
CA SER A 585 4.44 -15.93 -5.82
C SER A 585 3.00 -15.55 -6.12
N PHE A 586 2.26 -15.06 -5.11
CA PHE A 586 0.90 -14.54 -5.26
C PHE A 586 0.91 -13.32 -6.19
N ILE A 587 -0.09 -13.24 -7.09
CA ILE A 587 -0.23 -12.14 -8.04
C ILE A 587 -1.52 -11.35 -7.81
N PHE A 588 -2.67 -12.02 -7.81
CA PHE A 588 -3.97 -11.41 -7.61
C PHE A 588 -5.03 -12.47 -7.34
N ASN A 589 -6.24 -12.04 -7.02
CA ASN A 589 -7.37 -12.90 -6.84
C ASN A 589 -8.67 -12.28 -7.40
N TYR A 590 -9.67 -13.15 -7.64
CA TYR A 590 -11.05 -12.78 -7.87
C TYR A 590 -11.91 -13.21 -6.69
N LEU A 591 -12.99 -12.46 -6.45
CA LEU A 591 -14.10 -12.90 -5.63
C LEU A 591 -15.16 -13.54 -6.53
N ILE A 592 -15.51 -14.80 -6.30
CA ILE A 592 -16.58 -15.50 -7.03
C ILE A 592 -17.75 -15.70 -6.09
N THR A 593 -18.96 -15.35 -6.52
CA THR A 593 -20.18 -15.46 -5.69
C THR A 593 -21.26 -16.27 -6.43
N CYS A 594 -21.87 -17.18 -5.70
CA CYS A 594 -23.03 -17.96 -6.14
C CYS A 594 -24.08 -18.00 -5.04
N LEU A 595 -25.28 -17.51 -5.32
CA LEU A 595 -26.39 -17.48 -4.35
C LEU A 595 -27.33 -18.68 -4.50
N ASN A 596 -27.22 -19.45 -5.58
CA ASN A 596 -28.07 -20.62 -5.84
C ASN A 596 -27.67 -21.79 -4.93
N THR A 597 -28.49 -22.10 -3.95
CA THR A 597 -28.28 -23.16 -2.96
C THR A 597 -28.29 -24.58 -3.53
N GLU A 598 -28.82 -24.78 -4.73
CA GLU A 598 -28.84 -26.06 -5.42
C GLU A 598 -27.47 -26.43 -6.04
N VAL A 599 -26.53 -25.48 -6.06
CA VAL A 599 -25.20 -25.72 -6.63
C VAL A 599 -24.41 -26.68 -5.76
N LYS A 600 -23.98 -27.80 -6.40
CA LYS A 600 -23.10 -28.79 -5.81
C LYS A 600 -22.31 -29.50 -6.94
N TRP A 601 -21.19 -28.86 -7.34
CA TRP A 601 -20.36 -29.46 -8.37
C TRP A 601 -19.26 -30.33 -7.76
N PRO A 602 -19.07 -31.56 -8.26
CA PRO A 602 -17.88 -32.35 -7.95
C PRO A 602 -16.62 -31.67 -8.46
N ALA A 603 -15.49 -32.01 -7.85
CA ALA A 603 -14.19 -31.63 -8.37
C ALA A 603 -13.94 -32.13 -9.78
N PHE A 604 -12.99 -31.55 -10.50
CA PHE A 604 -12.47 -32.14 -11.75
C PHE A 604 -11.67 -33.41 -11.45
N PRO A 605 -11.49 -34.31 -12.45
CA PRO A 605 -10.69 -35.51 -12.26
C PRO A 605 -9.26 -35.19 -11.80
N LEU A 606 -8.71 -36.07 -10.95
CA LEU A 606 -7.37 -35.94 -10.47
C LEU A 606 -6.36 -36.05 -11.62
N ARG A 607 -5.50 -35.05 -11.75
CA ARG A 607 -4.46 -35.00 -12.78
C ARG A 607 -3.14 -35.51 -12.23
N TYR A 608 -2.49 -36.39 -12.97
CA TYR A 608 -1.13 -36.86 -12.68
C TYR A 608 -0.07 -35.98 -13.36
N SER A 609 1.19 -36.16 -12.99
CA SER A 609 2.32 -35.35 -13.49
C SER A 609 2.50 -35.42 -15.02
N LYS A 610 1.99 -36.45 -15.69
CA LYS A 610 2.00 -36.57 -17.14
C LYS A 610 0.87 -35.82 -17.85
N TRP A 611 -0.02 -35.16 -17.11
CA TRP A 611 -0.95 -34.19 -17.69
C TRP A 611 -0.20 -32.89 -17.93
N VAL A 612 0.07 -32.58 -19.19
CA VAL A 612 0.92 -31.45 -19.59
C VAL A 612 0.12 -30.29 -20.21
N ASP A 613 0.74 -29.12 -20.30
CA ASP A 613 0.18 -27.98 -21.02
C ASP A 613 -0.13 -28.36 -22.48
N GLY A 614 -1.31 -27.98 -22.96
CA GLY A 614 -1.80 -28.31 -24.29
C GLY A 614 -2.72 -29.54 -24.34
N TYR A 615 -2.84 -30.30 -23.24
CA TYR A 615 -3.89 -31.32 -23.12
C TYR A 615 -5.19 -30.65 -22.68
N GLU A 616 -6.31 -31.08 -23.27
CA GLU A 616 -7.63 -30.54 -22.99
C GLU A 616 -8.60 -31.69 -22.73
N LEU A 617 -9.28 -31.66 -21.58
CA LEU A 617 -10.39 -32.56 -21.25
C LEU A 617 -11.69 -31.84 -21.61
N LEU A 618 -12.50 -32.49 -22.47
CA LEU A 618 -13.82 -32.00 -22.84
C LEU A 618 -14.89 -32.75 -22.04
N GLU A 619 -14.81 -34.08 -21.99
CA GLU A 619 -15.75 -34.95 -21.28
C GLU A 619 -15.03 -36.19 -20.73
N PRO A 620 -15.46 -36.70 -19.56
CA PRO A 620 -16.32 -36.05 -18.57
C PRO A 620 -15.53 -35.09 -17.68
N LEU A 621 -16.14 -33.95 -17.32
CA LEU A 621 -15.49 -32.95 -16.47
C LEU A 621 -15.66 -33.24 -14.97
N SER A 622 -16.64 -34.03 -14.58
CA SER A 622 -16.86 -34.44 -13.20
C SER A 622 -15.90 -35.57 -12.80
N ARG A 623 -15.24 -35.42 -11.65
CA ARG A 623 -14.42 -36.47 -11.06
C ARG A 623 -15.26 -37.69 -10.65
N LEU A 624 -16.48 -37.47 -10.15
CA LEU A 624 -17.39 -38.52 -9.75
C LEU A 624 -18.25 -38.93 -10.95
N LEU A 625 -18.15 -40.19 -11.34
CA LEU A 625 -18.88 -40.77 -12.45
C LEU A 625 -20.04 -41.64 -11.94
N PRO A 626 -21.17 -41.72 -12.68
CA PRO A 626 -22.28 -42.56 -12.28
C PRO A 626 -21.90 -44.04 -12.38
N ALA A 627 -22.38 -44.86 -11.42
CA ALA A 627 -22.18 -46.30 -11.41
C ALA A 627 -23.02 -46.97 -12.49
N ASN A 628 -22.52 -48.09 -13.04
CA ASN A 628 -23.23 -48.94 -14.02
C ASN A 628 -23.78 -48.17 -15.24
N ARG A 629 -23.02 -47.22 -15.75
CA ARG A 629 -23.38 -46.36 -16.91
C ARG A 629 -22.28 -46.37 -17.96
N ASN A 630 -22.71 -46.14 -19.20
CA ASN A 630 -21.80 -45.80 -20.27
C ASN A 630 -21.43 -44.32 -20.17
N VAL A 631 -20.15 -44.03 -20.03
CA VAL A 631 -19.60 -42.67 -19.92
C VAL A 631 -18.80 -42.36 -21.16
N GLN A 632 -19.11 -41.22 -21.80
CA GLN A 632 -18.39 -40.72 -22.96
C GLN A 632 -17.11 -40.00 -22.52
N PHE A 633 -16.01 -40.37 -23.17
CA PHE A 633 -14.73 -39.70 -23.03
C PHE A 633 -14.39 -38.89 -24.29
N LYS A 634 -13.95 -37.65 -24.12
CA LYS A 634 -13.49 -36.79 -25.20
C LYS A 634 -12.33 -35.91 -24.72
N LEU A 635 -11.15 -36.11 -25.31
CA LEU A 635 -9.93 -35.44 -24.95
C LEU A 635 -9.21 -34.94 -26.21
N LYS A 636 -8.51 -33.83 -26.09
CA LYS A 636 -7.61 -33.35 -27.14
C LYS A 636 -6.17 -33.39 -26.61
N MET A 637 -5.34 -34.19 -27.26
CA MET A 637 -3.95 -34.38 -26.84
C MET A 637 -3.08 -34.57 -28.08
N GLN A 638 -1.94 -33.88 -28.12
CA GLN A 638 -0.96 -33.97 -29.19
C GLN A 638 0.20 -34.89 -28.79
N GLY A 639 0.78 -35.58 -29.76
CA GLY A 639 1.95 -36.43 -29.54
C GLY A 639 1.66 -37.75 -28.81
N ILE A 640 0.40 -38.15 -28.73
CA ILE A 640 -0.05 -39.41 -28.11
C ILE A 640 -0.32 -40.43 -29.21
N SER A 641 0.18 -41.63 -29.05
CA SER A 641 0.00 -42.76 -30.00
C SER A 641 -1.22 -43.62 -29.65
N LYS A 642 -1.60 -43.69 -28.37
CA LYS A 642 -2.74 -44.49 -27.90
C LYS A 642 -3.26 -43.94 -26.57
N VAL A 643 -4.59 -43.98 -26.41
CA VAL A 643 -5.29 -43.64 -25.17
C VAL A 643 -6.13 -44.77 -24.71
N LEU A 644 -5.99 -45.15 -23.44
CA LEU A 644 -6.75 -46.20 -22.81
C LEU A 644 -7.52 -45.64 -21.61
N VAL A 645 -8.72 -46.20 -21.38
CA VAL A 645 -9.50 -46.00 -20.17
C VAL A 645 -9.59 -47.36 -19.46
N GLN A 646 -9.05 -47.41 -18.24
CA GLN A 646 -9.09 -48.60 -17.40
C GLN A 646 -10.20 -48.45 -16.35
N ALA A 647 -11.21 -49.34 -16.42
CA ALA A 647 -12.38 -49.37 -15.55
C ALA A 647 -12.77 -50.81 -15.26
N GLY A 648 -11.90 -51.57 -14.56
CA GLY A 648 -11.97 -53.04 -14.53
C GLY A 648 -11.47 -53.61 -15.85
N ASP A 649 -12.28 -53.48 -16.91
CA ASP A 649 -11.83 -53.68 -18.28
C ASP A 649 -11.06 -52.53 -18.88
N THR A 650 -10.39 -52.76 -20.00
CA THR A 650 -9.62 -51.72 -20.69
C THR A 650 -10.31 -51.34 -22.01
N TYR A 651 -10.64 -50.05 -22.12
CA TYR A 651 -11.29 -49.47 -23.30
C TYR A 651 -10.27 -48.61 -24.07
N THR A 652 -10.22 -48.80 -25.40
CA THR A 652 -9.35 -47.98 -26.27
C THR A 652 -10.15 -46.85 -26.86
N LEU A 653 -9.68 -45.56 -26.66
CA LEU A 653 -10.26 -44.44 -27.35
C LEU A 653 -9.72 -44.34 -28.77
N THR A 654 -10.54 -43.86 -29.69
CA THR A 654 -10.21 -43.67 -31.09
C THR A 654 -9.92 -42.22 -31.40
N LEU A 655 -8.93 -41.92 -32.24
CA LEU A 655 -8.61 -40.57 -32.67
C LEU A 655 -9.56 -40.19 -33.83
N SER A 656 -10.39 -39.16 -33.58
CA SER A 656 -11.33 -38.63 -34.59
C SER A 656 -10.59 -37.79 -35.65
N ARG A 657 -11.27 -37.53 -36.78
CA ARG A 657 -10.74 -36.68 -37.87
C ARG A 657 -10.45 -35.26 -37.40
N ASP A 658 -11.18 -34.78 -36.37
CA ASP A 658 -11.02 -33.46 -35.78
C ASP A 658 -9.94 -33.39 -34.70
N GLY A 659 -9.19 -34.50 -34.50
CA GLY A 659 -8.07 -34.57 -33.56
C GLY A 659 -8.46 -34.78 -32.11
N PHE A 660 -9.64 -35.36 -31.85
CA PHE A 660 -10.07 -35.73 -30.51
C PHE A 660 -9.93 -37.23 -30.29
N TRP A 661 -9.48 -37.63 -29.11
CA TRP A 661 -9.56 -38.98 -28.59
C TRP A 661 -10.95 -39.20 -28.01
N GLU A 662 -11.75 -40.06 -28.61
CA GLU A 662 -13.16 -40.29 -28.27
C GLU A 662 -13.48 -41.76 -28.08
N GLY A 663 -14.40 -42.06 -27.17
CA GLY A 663 -14.92 -43.40 -26.93
C GLY A 663 -15.76 -43.48 -25.68
N THR A 664 -16.43 -44.60 -25.51
CA THR A 664 -17.32 -44.87 -24.39
C THR A 664 -16.75 -45.99 -23.52
N CYS A 665 -16.82 -45.80 -22.22
CA CYS A 665 -16.41 -46.76 -21.20
C CYS A 665 -17.60 -47.07 -20.29
N ASN A 666 -17.79 -48.34 -19.92
CA ASN A 666 -18.81 -48.74 -18.95
C ASN A 666 -18.21 -48.75 -17.54
N THR A 667 -18.91 -48.18 -16.57
CA THR A 667 -18.47 -48.05 -15.17
C THR A 667 -18.96 -49.23 -14.28
N ALA A 668 -19.53 -50.28 -14.85
CA ALA A 668 -20.04 -51.41 -14.07
C ALA A 668 -18.90 -52.13 -13.33
N GLY A 669 -19.11 -52.36 -12.03
CA GLY A 669 -18.18 -53.14 -11.21
C GLY A 669 -16.88 -52.45 -10.83
N CYS A 670 -16.70 -51.16 -11.12
CA CYS A 670 -15.54 -50.42 -10.71
C CYS A 670 -15.86 -49.29 -9.74
N THR A 671 -14.93 -48.97 -8.85
CA THR A 671 -15.01 -47.88 -7.88
C THR A 671 -14.14 -46.69 -8.30
N GLU A 672 -13.20 -46.95 -9.21
CA GLU A 672 -12.30 -45.91 -9.74
C GLU A 672 -11.94 -46.24 -11.19
N LEU A 673 -11.48 -45.23 -11.90
CA LEU A 673 -11.16 -45.29 -13.31
C LEU A 673 -9.96 -44.43 -13.64
N PHE A 674 -9.10 -44.95 -14.54
CA PHE A 674 -7.88 -44.25 -14.94
C PHE A 674 -7.87 -44.03 -16.46
N VAL A 675 -7.48 -42.82 -16.87
CA VAL A 675 -7.10 -42.55 -18.26
C VAL A 675 -5.59 -42.65 -18.37
N MET A 676 -5.14 -43.49 -19.30
CA MET A 676 -3.72 -43.75 -19.53
C MET A 676 -3.33 -43.43 -20.97
N VAL A 677 -2.11 -42.97 -21.15
CA VAL A 677 -1.56 -42.60 -22.46
C VAL A 677 -0.28 -43.36 -22.74
N HIS A 678 -0.05 -43.61 -24.03
CA HIS A 678 1.17 -44.14 -24.57
C HIS A 678 1.80 -43.08 -25.49
N GLU A 679 2.92 -42.51 -25.06
CA GLU A 679 3.58 -41.38 -25.76
C GLU A 679 4.37 -41.86 -27.00
N ASN A 680 4.96 -43.07 -26.97
CA ASN A 680 5.85 -43.54 -28.02
C ASN A 680 5.64 -45.04 -28.30
N ALA A 681 5.35 -45.42 -29.53
CA ALA A 681 5.07 -46.81 -29.94
C ALA A 681 6.20 -47.80 -29.60
N ASN A 682 7.40 -47.33 -29.26
CA ASN A 682 8.56 -48.16 -29.01
C ASN A 682 8.81 -48.53 -27.52
N HIS A 683 8.05 -47.97 -26.59
CA HIS A 683 8.18 -48.29 -25.16
C HIS A 683 6.87 -48.82 -24.62
N GLY A 684 6.81 -50.04 -24.15
CA GLY A 684 5.61 -50.76 -23.72
C GLY A 684 4.89 -50.24 -22.45
N TYR A 685 5.16 -49.02 -21.99
CA TYR A 685 4.59 -48.48 -20.75
C TYR A 685 3.51 -47.44 -21.00
N TYR A 686 2.40 -47.57 -20.25
CA TYR A 686 1.35 -46.58 -20.19
C TYR A 686 1.51 -45.68 -18.96
N SER A 687 1.28 -44.38 -19.11
CA SER A 687 1.30 -43.41 -18.03
C SER A 687 -0.09 -42.97 -17.65
N HIS A 688 -0.44 -43.02 -16.38
CA HIS A 688 -1.68 -42.44 -15.86
C HIS A 688 -1.66 -40.92 -16.03
N ILE A 689 -2.76 -40.36 -16.58
CA ILE A 689 -2.92 -38.91 -16.73
C ILE A 689 -4.11 -38.36 -15.95
N LEU A 690 -5.21 -39.13 -15.83
CA LEU A 690 -6.40 -38.74 -15.08
C LEU A 690 -6.89 -39.91 -14.22
N LYS A 691 -7.48 -39.59 -13.07
CA LYS A 691 -8.21 -40.50 -12.20
C LYS A 691 -9.61 -39.97 -11.94
N TYR A 692 -10.59 -40.86 -12.00
CA TYR A 692 -11.98 -40.62 -11.66
C TYR A 692 -12.39 -41.58 -10.53
N ASP A 693 -13.35 -41.15 -9.73
CA ASP A 693 -14.04 -41.99 -8.76
C ASP A 693 -15.41 -42.39 -9.36
N VAL A 694 -15.94 -43.54 -9.01
CA VAL A 694 -17.26 -44.03 -9.46
C VAL A 694 -18.16 -44.11 -8.24
N GLU A 695 -19.44 -43.67 -8.38
CA GLU A 695 -20.42 -43.69 -7.30
C GLU A 695 -20.53 -45.12 -6.74
N THR A 696 -20.53 -45.27 -5.42
CA THR A 696 -20.88 -46.52 -4.76
C THR A 696 -22.38 -46.69 -4.80
N GLN A 697 -22.84 -47.88 -5.15
CA GLN A 697 -24.27 -48.23 -5.17
C GLN A 697 -24.91 -48.10 -3.78
#